data_a53d67eb049d647e1843cfa8dcf92f8e
#
_entry.id   a53d67eb049d647e1843cfa8dcf92f8e
#
_cell.length_a   1.000
_cell.length_b   1.000
_cell.length_c   1.000
_cell.angle_alpha   90.00
_cell.angle_beta   90.00
_cell.angle_gamma   90.00
#
_symmetry.space_group_name_H-M   'P 1'
#
loop_
_entity.id
_entity.type
_entity.pdbx_description
1 polymer ?
#
loop_
_entity_poly.entity_id
_entity_poly.type
_entity_poly.pdbx_seq_one_letter_code
_entity_poly.pdbx_strand_id
1 'polypeptide(L)'
;MGLMMTFTPTQKELFNKNIESLSNILLKESLKEIKSSKFELILGKDNLDINLKDTSDNTFLYENVIDEFNSMLNTYNDKYLLYPVLYFYGFGNGILYKALLQNKNHQHIVVFEKDIEIIWIMFHILDFSHELQSARLMILQTSSLDIEFFSNFCSSKPFFQFSRIYFLELMSHYYERFHEDILGLNKKLAENFKNSIVSHGNDPLDALQGIEQFVYNLPQMITHPSYKELLSKRKGISDTAIIVSTGPSLTKQLPLLKKYANKATIFCADSSYPILAKHGIKPDYVCMLERDEIVAECFNNDFGEFDKDIVFIVKSVTHPHTIKYLQKNNRAFILVSTYASFIQYLKLDYFGYFNMGFSVAHMNFLLTIHLKYKNIILIGQDLAYAKDGQTHSQGFIHANLHNGDYERDLDRFSTTAYGGNGKVQSSEIWTLFRHNFEKDIVNIKMNYHITTYNCTEGGARIEGTIEKPFLWACENLLDKDLNKPFEKLEPLSLNKQNEFLLKAYYKVYQSIKHCRDFNDNFIKVYDKIKNSFMSLQNSQKNEIFIQEIIQDIDKTKTQIDELYNTQKDLIQILGPLLTQFELNLARIYVLNPKTKEDAFNKSILWIKEHLEFMELVYGHIKAQENALIKNILPLEEKLKERKLDKWMERVRR
;
A
#
# COMPACT_ATOMS: atom_id res chain seq x y z
N MET A 1 31.42 -32.90 -4.48
CA MET A 1 32.00 -32.50 -5.81
C MET A 1 30.86 -32.63 -6.83
N GLY A 2 30.49 -31.56 -7.55
CA GLY A 2 29.42 -31.68 -8.53
C GLY A 2 29.84 -32.50 -9.76
N LEU A 3 28.86 -33.20 -10.34
CA LEU A 3 29.06 -33.95 -11.57
C LEU A 3 29.28 -33.00 -12.74
N MET A 4 30.37 -33.20 -13.51
CA MET A 4 30.55 -32.52 -14.79
C MET A 4 29.60 -33.14 -15.82
N MET A 5 28.55 -32.44 -16.18
CA MET A 5 27.62 -32.86 -17.26
C MET A 5 28.18 -32.44 -18.62
N THR A 6 28.15 -33.37 -19.58
CA THR A 6 28.56 -33.10 -20.97
C THR A 6 27.31 -33.02 -21.84
N PHE A 7 26.98 -31.84 -22.34
CA PHE A 7 25.86 -31.62 -23.26
C PHE A 7 26.31 -31.59 -24.70
N THR A 8 25.49 -32.10 -25.59
CA THR A 8 25.69 -32.06 -27.05
C THR A 8 25.61 -30.62 -27.60
N PRO A 9 26.09 -30.31 -28.79
CA PRO A 9 25.94 -28.99 -29.40
C PRO A 9 24.46 -28.55 -29.46
N THR A 10 23.57 -29.43 -29.89
CA THR A 10 22.10 -29.17 -29.95
C THR A 10 21.50 -28.82 -28.57
N GLN A 11 21.92 -29.51 -27.53
CA GLN A 11 21.47 -29.22 -26.16
C GLN A 11 21.97 -27.85 -25.68
N LYS A 12 23.19 -27.46 -26.04
CA LYS A 12 23.74 -26.13 -25.74
C LYS A 12 23.00 -25.01 -26.50
N GLU A 13 22.64 -25.26 -27.77
CA GLU A 13 21.80 -24.30 -28.54
C GLU A 13 20.45 -24.13 -27.89
N LEU A 14 19.83 -25.24 -27.45
CA LEU A 14 18.55 -25.21 -26.74
C LEU A 14 18.62 -24.42 -25.42
N PHE A 15 19.67 -24.66 -24.64
CA PHE A 15 19.93 -23.88 -23.44
C PHE A 15 20.02 -22.38 -23.72
N ASN A 16 20.80 -22.00 -24.74
CA ASN A 16 20.93 -20.59 -25.12
C ASN A 16 19.58 -19.98 -25.54
N LYS A 17 18.77 -20.71 -26.30
CA LYS A 17 17.44 -20.29 -26.72
C LYS A 17 16.52 -20.05 -25.51
N ASN A 18 16.50 -20.95 -24.52
CA ASN A 18 15.75 -20.78 -23.29
C ASN A 18 16.26 -19.60 -22.46
N ILE A 19 17.56 -19.46 -22.33
CA ILE A 19 18.21 -18.34 -21.61
C ILE A 19 17.88 -16.99 -22.24
N GLU A 20 17.90 -16.87 -23.56
CA GLU A 20 17.55 -15.63 -24.25
C GLU A 20 16.08 -15.24 -24.04
N SER A 21 15.22 -16.22 -23.84
CA SER A 21 13.79 -16.04 -23.62
C SER A 21 13.44 -15.68 -22.16
N LEU A 22 14.38 -15.78 -21.21
CA LEU A 22 14.18 -15.38 -19.82
C LEU A 22 14.15 -13.86 -19.67
N SER A 23 13.11 -13.34 -19.01
CA SER A 23 13.01 -11.93 -18.62
C SER A 23 13.76 -11.60 -17.33
N ASN A 24 13.97 -12.57 -16.43
CA ASN A 24 14.68 -12.39 -15.17
C ASN A 24 16.21 -12.39 -15.40
N ILE A 25 16.80 -11.20 -15.38
CA ILE A 25 18.25 -11.00 -15.66
C ILE A 25 19.11 -11.70 -14.61
N LEU A 26 18.75 -11.63 -13.31
CA LEU A 26 19.53 -12.25 -12.23
C LEU A 26 19.58 -13.78 -12.39
N LEU A 27 18.44 -14.40 -12.64
CA LEU A 27 18.39 -15.84 -12.90
C LEU A 27 19.17 -16.22 -14.18
N LYS A 28 19.04 -15.41 -15.23
CA LYS A 28 19.76 -15.60 -16.47
C LYS A 28 21.28 -15.65 -16.28
N GLU A 29 21.82 -14.72 -15.53
CA GLU A 29 23.27 -14.67 -15.25
C GLU A 29 23.68 -15.82 -14.33
N SER A 30 22.91 -16.11 -13.29
CA SER A 30 23.18 -17.24 -12.39
C SER A 30 23.23 -18.58 -13.14
N LEU A 31 22.30 -18.83 -14.07
CA LEU A 31 22.27 -20.06 -14.87
C LEU A 31 23.49 -20.20 -15.81
N LYS A 32 24.01 -19.10 -16.37
CA LYS A 32 25.22 -19.12 -17.22
C LYS A 32 26.49 -19.46 -16.45
N GLU A 33 26.54 -19.18 -15.16
CA GLU A 33 27.70 -19.44 -14.32
C GLU A 33 27.82 -20.92 -13.85
N ILE A 34 26.76 -21.71 -13.98
CA ILE A 34 26.75 -23.13 -13.57
C ILE A 34 27.63 -23.95 -14.52
N LYS A 35 28.58 -24.70 -13.94
CA LYS A 35 29.52 -25.59 -14.67
C LYS A 35 29.40 -27.04 -14.27
N SER A 36 28.83 -27.32 -13.12
CA SER A 36 28.62 -28.67 -12.58
C SER A 36 27.36 -28.71 -11.76
N SER A 37 26.76 -29.86 -11.59
CA SER A 37 25.53 -30.03 -10.82
C SER A 37 25.66 -31.18 -9.83
N LYS A 38 24.94 -31.08 -8.71
CA LYS A 38 24.74 -32.22 -7.79
C LYS A 38 23.71 -33.22 -8.29
N PHE A 39 22.98 -32.88 -9.37
CA PHE A 39 21.95 -33.75 -9.93
C PHE A 39 22.48 -34.62 -11.08
N GLU A 40 22.06 -35.90 -11.08
CA GLU A 40 22.23 -36.82 -12.16
C GLU A 40 20.93 -36.90 -12.99
N LEU A 41 21.03 -36.77 -14.30
CA LEU A 41 19.88 -36.89 -15.22
C LEU A 41 19.59 -38.37 -15.49
N ILE A 42 18.35 -38.80 -15.26
CA ILE A 42 17.89 -40.15 -15.50
C ILE A 42 16.77 -40.12 -16.54
N LEU A 43 16.99 -40.83 -17.64
CA LEU A 43 16.01 -40.91 -18.74
C LEU A 43 15.41 -42.35 -18.72
N GLY A 44 14.10 -42.40 -18.61
CA GLY A 44 13.35 -43.64 -18.70
C GLY A 44 13.08 -44.10 -20.14
N LYS A 45 12.10 -44.98 -20.31
CA LYS A 45 11.74 -45.53 -21.63
C LYS A 45 10.81 -44.58 -22.40
N ASP A 46 10.03 -43.79 -21.71
CA ASP A 46 9.12 -42.83 -22.27
C ASP A 46 9.84 -41.44 -22.34
N ASN A 47 9.53 -40.68 -23.37
CA ASN A 47 10.08 -39.32 -23.53
C ASN A 47 9.65 -38.35 -22.41
N LEU A 48 8.58 -38.67 -21.69
CA LEU A 48 8.11 -37.91 -20.51
C LEU A 48 8.75 -38.41 -19.21
N ASP A 49 9.41 -39.60 -19.22
CA ASP A 49 10.04 -40.18 -18.06
C ASP A 49 11.44 -39.60 -17.86
N ILE A 50 11.48 -38.33 -17.47
CA ILE A 50 12.70 -37.59 -17.18
C ILE A 50 12.74 -37.30 -15.68
N ASN A 51 13.72 -37.90 -14.97
CA ASN A 51 13.93 -37.72 -13.54
C ASN A 51 15.30 -37.11 -13.26
N LEU A 52 15.46 -36.52 -12.10
CA LEU A 52 16.73 -36.07 -11.56
C LEU A 52 16.98 -36.73 -10.21
N LYS A 53 18.22 -37.15 -9.97
CA LYS A 53 18.65 -37.73 -8.70
C LYS A 53 19.65 -36.78 -8.04
N ASP A 54 19.37 -36.32 -6.85
CA ASP A 54 20.32 -35.56 -6.02
C ASP A 54 21.38 -36.57 -5.49
N THR A 55 22.61 -36.43 -5.96
CA THR A 55 23.71 -37.32 -5.63
C THR A 55 24.27 -37.08 -4.23
N SER A 56 23.90 -36.00 -3.58
CA SER A 56 24.35 -35.68 -2.20
C SER A 56 23.71 -36.60 -1.15
N ASP A 57 22.49 -37.04 -1.40
CA ASP A 57 21.73 -37.91 -0.49
C ASP A 57 21.01 -39.09 -1.19
N ASN A 58 21.19 -39.21 -2.50
CA ASN A 58 20.57 -40.25 -3.34
C ASN A 58 19.05 -40.11 -3.48
N THR A 59 18.47 -38.93 -3.28
CA THR A 59 17.03 -38.68 -3.40
C THR A 59 16.63 -38.35 -4.83
N PHE A 60 15.52 -38.93 -5.30
CA PHE A 60 14.97 -38.63 -6.61
C PHE A 60 14.00 -37.44 -6.54
N LEU A 61 13.89 -36.67 -7.62
CA LEU A 61 12.89 -35.60 -7.74
C LEU A 61 11.46 -36.13 -7.72
N TYR A 62 11.24 -37.29 -8.30
CA TYR A 62 9.96 -37.99 -8.35
C TYR A 62 10.18 -39.46 -7.94
N GLU A 63 9.25 -40.04 -7.22
CA GLU A 63 9.24 -41.48 -6.98
C GLU A 63 8.82 -42.23 -8.25
N ASN A 64 7.75 -41.75 -8.92
CA ASN A 64 7.30 -42.23 -10.21
C ASN A 64 6.85 -41.03 -11.08
N VAL A 65 7.70 -40.64 -12.05
CA VAL A 65 7.49 -39.47 -12.90
C VAL A 65 6.13 -39.49 -13.59
N ILE A 66 5.77 -40.63 -14.20
CA ILE A 66 4.57 -40.73 -15.04
C ILE A 66 3.31 -40.73 -14.18
N ASP A 67 3.29 -41.42 -13.05
CA ASP A 67 2.12 -41.48 -12.17
C ASP A 67 1.87 -40.13 -11.49
N GLU A 68 2.92 -39.46 -10.98
CA GLU A 68 2.83 -38.15 -10.38
C GLU A 68 2.37 -37.08 -11.42
N PHE A 69 2.97 -37.10 -12.62
CA PHE A 69 2.55 -36.22 -13.72
C PHE A 69 1.08 -36.39 -14.04
N ASN A 70 0.60 -37.63 -14.26
CA ASN A 70 -0.79 -37.90 -14.60
C ASN A 70 -1.75 -37.51 -13.47
N SER A 71 -1.39 -37.77 -12.23
CA SER A 71 -2.18 -37.38 -11.05
C SER A 71 -2.36 -35.87 -10.96
N MET A 72 -1.26 -35.12 -11.07
CA MET A 72 -1.30 -33.66 -11.03
C MET A 72 -2.06 -33.10 -12.25
N LEU A 73 -1.77 -33.56 -13.46
CA LEU A 73 -2.43 -33.08 -14.67
C LEU A 73 -3.96 -33.29 -14.61
N ASN A 74 -4.40 -34.47 -14.14
CA ASN A 74 -5.83 -34.76 -13.95
C ASN A 74 -6.45 -33.81 -12.92
N THR A 75 -5.80 -33.58 -11.78
CA THR A 75 -6.27 -32.66 -10.75
C THR A 75 -6.42 -31.24 -11.28
N TYR A 76 -5.43 -30.75 -12.03
CA TYR A 76 -5.45 -29.41 -12.57
C TYR A 76 -6.47 -29.23 -13.70
N ASN A 77 -6.65 -30.24 -14.56
CA ASN A 77 -7.66 -30.23 -15.61
C ASN A 77 -9.10 -30.39 -15.09
N ASP A 78 -9.26 -30.91 -13.88
CA ASP A 78 -10.57 -31.01 -13.24
C ASP A 78 -10.88 -29.83 -12.33
N LYS A 79 -10.13 -29.68 -11.24
CA LYS A 79 -10.40 -28.74 -10.14
C LYS A 79 -9.96 -27.31 -10.48
N TYR A 80 -8.80 -27.17 -11.14
CA TYR A 80 -8.16 -25.88 -11.37
C TYR A 80 -8.22 -25.40 -12.84
N LEU A 81 -9.07 -25.99 -13.65
CA LEU A 81 -9.18 -25.74 -15.10
C LEU A 81 -9.31 -24.25 -15.47
N LEU A 82 -10.01 -23.47 -14.65
CA LEU A 82 -10.32 -22.05 -14.92
C LEU A 82 -9.43 -21.08 -14.14
N TYR A 83 -8.41 -21.56 -13.44
CA TYR A 83 -7.50 -20.70 -12.68
C TYR A 83 -6.56 -19.93 -13.61
N PRO A 84 -6.60 -18.58 -13.62
CA PRO A 84 -5.73 -17.80 -14.50
C PRO A 84 -4.27 -17.83 -14.07
N VAL A 85 -3.99 -17.94 -12.77
CA VAL A 85 -2.63 -18.00 -12.21
C VAL A 85 -2.50 -19.23 -11.35
N LEU A 86 -1.44 -19.99 -11.61
CA LEU A 86 -1.04 -21.14 -10.81
C LEU A 86 0.34 -20.88 -10.20
N TYR A 87 0.56 -21.30 -8.96
CA TYR A 87 1.81 -21.09 -8.23
C TYR A 87 2.38 -22.43 -7.78
N PHE A 88 3.64 -22.67 -8.15
CA PHE A 88 4.36 -23.88 -7.79
C PHE A 88 5.68 -23.56 -7.08
N TYR A 89 6.02 -24.38 -6.12
CA TYR A 89 7.35 -24.43 -5.56
C TYR A 89 8.07 -25.67 -6.12
N GLY A 90 9.15 -25.41 -6.86
CA GLY A 90 9.91 -26.39 -7.59
C GLY A 90 9.64 -26.39 -9.09
N PHE A 91 10.72 -26.38 -9.89
CA PHE A 91 10.62 -26.46 -11.35
C PHE A 91 10.38 -27.91 -11.81
N GLY A 92 10.91 -28.89 -11.07
CA GLY A 92 10.85 -30.28 -11.44
C GLY A 92 11.49 -30.54 -12.81
N ASN A 93 10.87 -31.42 -13.61
CA ASN A 93 11.28 -31.61 -15.00
C ASN A 93 10.59 -30.61 -15.98
N GLY A 94 9.69 -29.76 -15.49
CA GLY A 94 9.00 -28.73 -16.28
C GLY A 94 7.92 -29.26 -17.24
N ILE A 95 7.75 -30.57 -17.41
CA ILE A 95 6.83 -31.17 -18.37
C ILE A 95 5.38 -30.84 -18.01
N LEU A 96 5.04 -30.89 -16.72
CA LEU A 96 3.72 -30.52 -16.23
C LEU A 96 3.33 -29.10 -16.66
N TYR A 97 4.24 -28.15 -16.57
CA TYR A 97 3.96 -26.74 -16.94
C TYR A 97 3.67 -26.60 -18.42
N LYS A 98 4.41 -27.32 -19.27
CA LYS A 98 4.11 -27.33 -20.71
C LYS A 98 2.74 -27.92 -21.02
N ALA A 99 2.35 -28.98 -20.33
CA ALA A 99 1.03 -29.59 -20.48
C ALA A 99 -0.09 -28.66 -20.01
N LEU A 100 0.05 -28.06 -18.81
CA LEU A 100 -0.92 -27.13 -18.27
C LEU A 100 -1.07 -25.87 -19.12
N LEU A 101 0.01 -25.36 -19.72
CA LEU A 101 -0.03 -24.16 -20.59
C LEU A 101 -0.67 -24.40 -21.94
N GLN A 102 -1.07 -25.63 -22.31
CA GLN A 102 -1.99 -25.88 -23.43
C GLN A 102 -3.39 -25.35 -23.12
N ASN A 103 -3.76 -25.25 -21.87
CA ASN A 103 -4.99 -24.61 -21.44
C ASN A 103 -4.84 -23.07 -21.50
N LYS A 104 -5.65 -22.42 -22.35
CA LYS A 104 -5.62 -20.95 -22.53
C LYS A 104 -6.13 -20.17 -21.32
N ASN A 105 -6.86 -20.81 -20.40
CA ASN A 105 -7.31 -20.16 -19.16
C ASN A 105 -6.12 -19.88 -18.23
N HIS A 106 -5.06 -20.70 -18.24
CA HIS A 106 -3.85 -20.46 -17.48
C HIS A 106 -3.03 -19.35 -18.15
N GLN A 107 -3.20 -18.13 -17.66
CA GLN A 107 -2.48 -16.96 -18.16
C GLN A 107 -1.01 -16.99 -17.74
N HIS A 108 -0.77 -17.34 -16.46
CA HIS A 108 0.58 -17.45 -15.89
C HIS A 108 0.70 -18.70 -15.02
N ILE A 109 1.82 -19.40 -15.16
CA ILE A 109 2.34 -20.34 -14.17
C ILE A 109 3.58 -19.72 -13.56
N VAL A 110 3.56 -19.49 -12.25
CA VAL A 110 4.66 -18.91 -11.47
C VAL A 110 5.36 -20.02 -10.72
N VAL A 111 6.64 -20.21 -11.00
CA VAL A 111 7.46 -21.26 -10.42
C VAL A 111 8.55 -20.63 -9.56
N PHE A 112 8.57 -20.97 -8.29
CA PHE A 112 9.62 -20.60 -7.35
C PHE A 112 10.60 -21.76 -7.23
N GLU A 113 11.87 -21.56 -7.54
CA GLU A 113 12.90 -22.59 -7.51
C GLU A 113 14.05 -22.19 -6.59
N LYS A 114 14.44 -23.12 -5.74
CA LYS A 114 15.60 -22.99 -4.84
C LYS A 114 16.88 -23.47 -5.50
N ASP A 115 16.82 -24.67 -6.11
CA ASP A 115 17.96 -25.34 -6.73
C ASP A 115 18.00 -25.06 -8.24
N ILE A 116 18.56 -23.92 -8.63
CA ILE A 116 18.61 -23.49 -10.04
C ILE A 116 19.36 -24.46 -10.97
N GLU A 117 20.15 -25.38 -10.42
CA GLU A 117 20.78 -26.45 -11.19
C GLU A 117 19.74 -27.36 -11.89
N ILE A 118 18.56 -27.53 -11.29
CA ILE A 118 17.42 -28.25 -11.90
C ILE A 118 17.00 -27.55 -13.19
N ILE A 119 16.80 -26.23 -13.14
CA ILE A 119 16.45 -25.42 -14.31
C ILE A 119 17.55 -25.48 -15.36
N TRP A 120 18.82 -25.38 -14.92
CA TRP A 120 19.96 -25.45 -15.81
C TRP A 120 20.01 -26.76 -16.60
N ILE A 121 19.81 -27.91 -15.97
CA ILE A 121 19.76 -29.22 -16.64
C ILE A 121 18.57 -29.27 -17.62
N MET A 122 17.38 -28.91 -17.15
CA MET A 122 16.16 -29.03 -17.95
C MET A 122 16.13 -28.09 -19.14
N PHE A 123 16.80 -26.93 -19.07
CA PHE A 123 16.95 -26.01 -20.20
C PHE A 123 17.86 -26.57 -21.31
N HIS A 124 18.70 -27.55 -21.02
CA HIS A 124 19.43 -28.29 -22.04
C HIS A 124 18.63 -29.43 -22.67
N ILE A 125 17.50 -29.84 -22.03
CA ILE A 125 16.73 -31.01 -22.44
C ILE A 125 15.42 -30.66 -23.14
N LEU A 126 14.71 -29.60 -22.67
CA LEU A 126 13.40 -29.19 -23.14
C LEU A 126 13.37 -27.74 -23.56
N ASP A 127 12.58 -27.45 -24.59
CA ASP A 127 12.34 -26.10 -25.11
C ASP A 127 11.20 -25.43 -24.34
N PHE A 128 11.52 -24.37 -23.57
CA PHE A 128 10.59 -23.51 -22.86
C PHE A 128 10.53 -22.10 -23.47
N SER A 129 11.23 -21.85 -24.55
CA SER A 129 11.42 -20.50 -25.09
C SER A 129 10.11 -19.77 -25.37
N HIS A 130 9.11 -20.45 -25.90
CA HIS A 130 7.81 -19.86 -26.23
C HIS A 130 7.04 -19.45 -24.96
N GLU A 131 6.99 -20.31 -23.95
CA GLU A 131 6.29 -20.07 -22.70
C GLU A 131 6.97 -18.98 -21.86
N LEU A 132 8.30 -18.91 -21.89
CA LEU A 132 9.11 -17.88 -21.23
C LEU A 132 8.97 -16.51 -21.92
N GLN A 133 9.07 -16.45 -23.23
CA GLN A 133 8.97 -15.23 -24.02
C GLN A 133 7.58 -14.59 -23.92
N SER A 134 6.55 -15.41 -23.88
CA SER A 134 5.17 -14.95 -23.68
C SER A 134 4.83 -14.60 -22.23
N ALA A 135 5.79 -14.76 -21.29
CA ALA A 135 5.61 -14.63 -19.84
C ALA A 135 4.52 -15.55 -19.26
N ARG A 136 4.06 -16.57 -20.00
CA ARG A 136 3.11 -17.55 -19.48
C ARG A 136 3.74 -18.51 -18.49
N LEU A 137 5.06 -18.77 -18.59
CA LEU A 137 5.88 -19.42 -17.59
C LEU A 137 6.83 -18.40 -16.98
N MET A 138 6.69 -18.15 -15.69
CA MET A 138 7.54 -17.26 -14.90
C MET A 138 8.37 -18.08 -13.94
N ILE A 139 9.69 -18.05 -14.05
CA ILE A 139 10.61 -18.80 -13.18
C ILE A 139 11.37 -17.80 -12.30
N LEU A 140 11.32 -18.03 -11.00
CA LEU A 140 11.82 -17.14 -9.97
C LEU A 140 12.71 -17.90 -9.00
N GLN A 141 13.97 -17.48 -8.87
CA GLN A 141 14.88 -18.03 -7.87
C GLN A 141 14.56 -17.45 -6.49
N THR A 142 14.22 -18.30 -5.51
CA THR A 142 13.74 -17.85 -4.18
C THR A 142 14.74 -16.95 -3.44
N SER A 143 16.05 -17.21 -3.58
CA SER A 143 17.11 -16.46 -2.92
C SER A 143 17.35 -15.04 -3.49
N SER A 144 16.81 -14.73 -4.67
CA SER A 144 16.97 -13.42 -5.35
C SER A 144 15.76 -12.50 -5.18
N LEU A 145 14.70 -12.93 -4.45
CA LEU A 145 13.48 -12.18 -4.29
C LEU A 145 13.61 -11.16 -3.15
N ASP A 146 13.57 -9.89 -3.49
CA ASP A 146 13.63 -8.77 -2.56
C ASP A 146 12.24 -8.17 -2.25
N ILE A 147 12.22 -7.17 -1.39
CA ILE A 147 10.98 -6.48 -0.96
C ILE A 147 10.33 -5.78 -2.15
N GLU A 148 11.11 -5.24 -3.08
CA GLU A 148 10.61 -4.52 -4.26
C GLU A 148 9.90 -5.49 -5.21
N PHE A 149 10.47 -6.66 -5.44
CA PHE A 149 9.83 -7.73 -6.20
C PHE A 149 8.45 -8.07 -5.62
N PHE A 150 8.37 -8.40 -4.31
CA PHE A 150 7.09 -8.79 -3.68
C PHE A 150 6.05 -7.67 -3.78
N SER A 151 6.44 -6.43 -3.55
CA SER A 151 5.54 -5.27 -3.64
C SER A 151 4.97 -5.11 -5.05
N ASN A 152 5.82 -5.16 -6.07
CA ASN A 152 5.42 -4.98 -7.47
C ASN A 152 4.61 -6.17 -8.00
N PHE A 153 5.04 -7.39 -7.69
CA PHE A 153 4.37 -8.62 -8.10
C PHE A 153 2.95 -8.70 -7.52
N CYS A 154 2.82 -8.54 -6.20
CA CYS A 154 1.53 -8.66 -5.52
C CYS A 154 0.57 -7.50 -5.80
N SER A 155 1.02 -6.38 -6.35
CA SER A 155 0.16 -5.26 -6.75
C SER A 155 -0.22 -5.26 -8.22
N SER A 156 0.41 -6.09 -9.06
CA SER A 156 0.15 -6.15 -10.50
C SER A 156 -0.97 -7.13 -10.86
N LYS A 157 -1.75 -6.80 -11.91
CA LYS A 157 -2.73 -7.74 -12.49
C LYS A 157 -2.00 -8.75 -13.39
N PRO A 158 -2.42 -10.04 -13.41
CA PRO A 158 -3.63 -10.60 -12.75
C PRO A 158 -3.38 -11.10 -11.31
N PHE A 159 -2.12 -11.06 -10.80
CA PHE A 159 -1.75 -11.67 -9.50
C PHE A 159 -2.58 -11.06 -8.36
N PHE A 160 -2.68 -9.72 -8.31
CA PHE A 160 -3.52 -9.01 -7.35
C PHE A 160 -4.98 -9.42 -7.42
N GLN A 161 -5.54 -9.42 -8.63
CA GLN A 161 -6.97 -9.70 -8.87
C GLN A 161 -7.39 -11.09 -8.39
N PHE A 162 -6.48 -12.08 -8.52
CA PHE A 162 -6.73 -13.47 -8.13
C PHE A 162 -6.09 -13.86 -6.79
N SER A 163 -5.65 -12.88 -5.99
CA SER A 163 -4.97 -13.13 -4.72
C SER A 163 -5.82 -13.91 -3.69
N ARG A 164 -7.15 -13.78 -3.73
CA ARG A 164 -8.07 -14.53 -2.83
C ARG A 164 -8.15 -16.03 -3.11
N ILE A 165 -7.65 -16.46 -4.25
CA ILE A 165 -7.60 -17.87 -4.64
C ILE A 165 -6.15 -18.37 -4.76
N TYR A 166 -5.20 -17.59 -4.25
CA TYR A 166 -3.80 -17.97 -4.16
C TYR A 166 -3.62 -19.25 -3.33
N PHE A 167 -2.83 -20.17 -3.84
CA PHE A 167 -2.24 -21.29 -3.12
C PHE A 167 -0.89 -21.64 -3.76
N LEU A 168 0.00 -22.22 -2.98
CA LEU A 168 1.32 -22.65 -3.44
C LEU A 168 1.37 -24.17 -3.40
N GLU A 169 1.55 -24.80 -4.56
CA GLU A 169 1.64 -26.26 -4.71
C GLU A 169 3.10 -26.69 -4.79
N LEU A 170 3.43 -27.82 -4.18
CA LEU A 170 4.76 -28.45 -4.33
C LEU A 170 4.79 -29.28 -5.61
N MET A 171 5.86 -29.11 -6.40
CA MET A 171 5.99 -29.86 -7.65
C MET A 171 6.18 -31.36 -7.43
N SER A 172 6.83 -31.75 -6.35
CA SER A 172 7.00 -33.13 -5.93
C SER A 172 7.41 -33.19 -4.44
N HIS A 173 7.40 -34.41 -3.88
CA HIS A 173 7.83 -34.66 -2.50
C HIS A 173 9.28 -34.20 -2.22
N TYR A 174 10.16 -34.24 -3.21
CA TYR A 174 11.54 -33.73 -3.08
C TYR A 174 11.63 -32.35 -2.44
N TYR A 175 10.70 -31.46 -2.75
CA TYR A 175 10.71 -30.05 -2.30
C TYR A 175 10.29 -29.84 -0.84
N GLU A 176 9.74 -30.84 -0.15
CA GLU A 176 9.40 -30.76 1.29
C GLU A 176 10.63 -30.45 2.17
N ARG A 177 11.82 -30.81 1.71
CA ARG A 177 13.09 -30.48 2.37
C ARG A 177 13.36 -29.01 2.56
N PHE A 178 12.69 -28.14 1.76
CA PHE A 178 12.82 -26.70 1.80
C PHE A 178 11.71 -26.01 2.61
N HIS A 179 11.11 -26.71 3.57
CA HIS A 179 9.95 -26.23 4.32
C HIS A 179 10.12 -24.83 4.92
N GLU A 180 11.30 -24.46 5.43
CA GLU A 180 11.55 -23.11 5.97
C GLU A 180 11.49 -22.03 4.88
N ASP A 181 12.07 -22.30 3.71
CA ASP A 181 12.04 -21.39 2.56
C ASP A 181 10.61 -21.24 2.03
N ILE A 182 9.87 -22.36 1.94
CA ILE A 182 8.46 -22.38 1.51
C ILE A 182 7.58 -21.57 2.45
N LEU A 183 7.71 -21.78 3.77
CA LEU A 183 6.96 -21.02 4.77
C LEU A 183 7.29 -19.53 4.73
N GLY A 184 8.59 -19.21 4.61
CA GLY A 184 9.05 -17.82 4.48
C GLY A 184 8.54 -17.12 3.21
N LEU A 185 8.60 -17.81 2.08
CA LEU A 185 8.06 -17.33 0.79
C LEU A 185 6.54 -17.09 0.87
N ASN A 186 5.81 -18.09 1.36
CA ASN A 186 4.36 -18.05 1.47
C ASN A 186 3.89 -16.91 2.39
N LYS A 187 4.58 -16.72 3.51
CA LYS A 187 4.34 -15.60 4.42
C LYS A 187 4.55 -14.25 3.72
N LYS A 188 5.66 -14.07 3.01
CA LYS A 188 5.95 -12.82 2.26
C LYS A 188 4.90 -12.54 1.19
N LEU A 189 4.47 -13.53 0.42
CA LEU A 189 3.42 -13.37 -0.60
C LEU A 189 2.09 -12.97 0.05
N ALA A 190 1.65 -13.68 1.11
CA ALA A 190 0.41 -13.36 1.80
C ALA A 190 0.40 -11.96 2.41
N GLU A 191 1.50 -11.55 3.05
CA GLU A 191 1.65 -10.21 3.62
C GLU A 191 1.63 -9.12 2.54
N ASN A 192 2.30 -9.33 1.41
CA ASN A 192 2.32 -8.34 0.33
C ASN A 192 1.00 -8.27 -0.43
N PHE A 193 0.27 -9.38 -0.65
CA PHE A 193 -1.10 -9.34 -1.15
C PHE A 193 -2.01 -8.55 -0.21
N LYS A 194 -1.95 -8.81 1.11
CA LYS A 194 -2.69 -8.05 2.12
C LYS A 194 -2.36 -6.56 2.04
N ASN A 195 -1.08 -6.19 2.00
CA ASN A 195 -0.64 -4.81 1.91
C ASN A 195 -1.12 -4.14 0.62
N SER A 196 -1.12 -4.85 -0.50
CA SER A 196 -1.65 -4.35 -1.77
C SER A 196 -3.15 -4.07 -1.69
N ILE A 197 -3.94 -4.95 -1.06
CA ILE A 197 -5.38 -4.73 -0.85
C ILE A 197 -5.62 -3.48 0.02
N VAL A 198 -4.90 -3.36 1.13
CA VAL A 198 -5.01 -2.21 2.05
C VAL A 198 -4.62 -0.90 1.36
N SER A 199 -3.60 -0.91 0.49
CA SER A 199 -3.13 0.29 -0.20
C SER A 199 -4.13 0.85 -1.22
N HIS A 200 -5.03 0.03 -1.77
CA HIS A 200 -6.11 0.47 -2.66
C HIS A 200 -7.31 1.08 -1.92
N GLY A 201 -7.26 1.11 -0.57
CA GLY A 201 -8.37 1.51 0.27
C GLY A 201 -9.37 0.35 0.45
N ASN A 202 -9.65 0.04 1.70
CA ASN A 202 -10.53 -1.08 2.08
C ASN A 202 -11.91 -0.62 2.55
N ASP A 203 -12.09 0.69 2.80
CA ASP A 203 -13.31 1.26 3.34
C ASP A 203 -13.77 2.51 2.56
N PRO A 204 -14.89 2.40 1.80
CA PRO A 204 -15.49 3.54 1.13
C PRO A 204 -15.99 4.63 2.10
N LEU A 205 -16.34 4.28 3.34
CA LEU A 205 -16.77 5.25 4.36
C LEU A 205 -15.59 6.11 4.82
N ASP A 206 -14.41 5.52 4.95
CA ASP A 206 -13.18 6.27 5.21
C ASP A 206 -12.84 7.25 4.07
N ALA A 207 -13.03 6.83 2.81
CA ALA A 207 -12.89 7.69 1.65
C ALA A 207 -13.89 8.84 1.67
N LEU A 208 -15.16 8.56 2.02
CA LEU A 208 -16.22 9.56 2.14
C LEU A 208 -15.92 10.58 3.25
N GLN A 209 -15.51 10.14 4.44
CA GLN A 209 -15.09 11.01 5.53
C GLN A 209 -13.96 11.95 5.10
N GLY A 210 -12.99 11.44 4.33
CA GLY A 210 -11.92 12.26 3.77
C GLY A 210 -12.42 13.35 2.82
N ILE A 211 -13.40 13.04 1.96
CA ILE A 211 -14.03 14.01 1.05
C ILE A 211 -14.79 15.08 1.85
N GLU A 212 -15.61 14.67 2.83
CA GLU A 212 -16.38 15.56 3.70
C GLU A 212 -15.49 16.59 4.39
N GLN A 213 -14.48 16.11 5.09
CA GLN A 213 -13.57 16.96 5.86
C GLN A 213 -12.74 17.85 4.96
N PHE A 214 -12.29 17.35 3.79
CA PHE A 214 -11.57 18.16 2.83
C PHE A 214 -12.41 19.35 2.32
N VAL A 215 -13.66 19.08 1.92
CA VAL A 215 -14.55 20.15 1.42
C VAL A 215 -14.86 21.16 2.51
N TYR A 216 -15.11 20.70 3.73
CA TYR A 216 -15.33 21.57 4.89
C TYR A 216 -14.12 22.49 5.17
N ASN A 217 -12.90 21.95 5.05
CA ASN A 217 -11.66 22.65 5.38
C ASN A 217 -11.14 23.55 4.23
N LEU A 218 -11.73 23.51 3.02
CA LEU A 218 -11.31 24.31 1.85
C LEU A 218 -11.11 25.80 2.14
N PRO A 219 -12.04 26.51 2.83
CA PRO A 219 -11.85 27.92 3.13
C PRO A 219 -10.57 28.18 3.93
N GLN A 220 -10.27 27.32 4.89
CA GLN A 220 -9.09 27.46 5.74
C GLN A 220 -7.82 27.15 4.97
N MET A 221 -7.82 26.10 4.15
CA MET A 221 -6.68 25.78 3.28
C MET A 221 -6.33 26.92 2.34
N ILE A 222 -7.35 27.57 1.76
CA ILE A 222 -7.15 28.63 0.75
C ILE A 222 -6.73 29.97 1.40
N THR A 223 -7.17 30.25 2.61
CA THR A 223 -6.90 31.53 3.29
C THR A 223 -5.66 31.51 4.20
N HIS A 224 -5.02 30.35 4.38
CA HIS A 224 -3.77 30.19 5.14
C HIS A 224 -2.57 29.93 4.21
N PRO A 225 -1.33 29.99 4.73
CA PRO A 225 -0.14 29.70 3.94
C PRO A 225 -0.18 28.31 3.31
N SER A 226 0.39 28.18 2.12
CA SER A 226 0.40 26.91 1.39
C SER A 226 1.63 26.04 1.74
N TYR A 227 1.56 24.75 1.40
CA TYR A 227 2.73 23.88 1.45
C TYR A 227 3.87 24.36 0.54
N LYS A 228 3.55 24.96 -0.61
CA LYS A 228 4.57 25.57 -1.48
C LYS A 228 5.24 26.77 -0.84
N GLU A 229 4.51 27.58 -0.07
CA GLU A 229 5.09 28.67 0.72
C GLU A 229 6.06 28.13 1.77
N LEU A 230 5.66 27.06 2.50
CA LEU A 230 6.55 26.39 3.44
C LEU A 230 7.84 25.93 2.75
N LEU A 231 7.75 25.26 1.61
CA LEU A 231 8.93 24.80 0.89
C LEU A 231 9.81 25.96 0.41
N SER A 232 9.21 27.06 -0.06
CA SER A 232 9.97 28.22 -0.55
C SER A 232 10.77 28.91 0.54
N LYS A 233 10.21 29.01 1.75
CA LYS A 233 10.80 29.72 2.89
C LYS A 233 11.67 28.86 3.80
N ARG A 234 11.48 27.52 3.78
CA ARG A 234 12.06 26.62 4.78
C ARG A 234 13.04 25.60 4.22
N LYS A 235 13.13 25.46 2.90
CA LYS A 235 13.99 24.47 2.26
C LYS A 235 15.47 24.83 2.46
N GLY A 236 16.23 23.90 3.07
CA GLY A 236 17.66 24.07 3.27
C GLY A 236 18.06 25.06 4.36
N ILE A 237 17.18 25.41 5.30
CA ILE A 237 17.48 26.35 6.40
C ILE A 237 18.43 25.77 7.45
N SER A 238 18.50 24.44 7.54
CA SER A 238 19.39 23.71 8.44
C SER A 238 19.76 22.36 7.83
N ASP A 239 20.93 21.82 8.19
CA ASP A 239 21.38 20.52 7.75
C ASP A 239 20.76 19.38 8.57
N THR A 240 20.36 19.64 9.83
CA THR A 240 19.93 18.60 10.78
C THR A 240 18.52 18.86 11.30
N ALA A 241 17.67 17.82 11.23
CA ALA A 241 16.33 17.79 11.82
C ALA A 241 16.25 16.72 12.92
N ILE A 242 15.51 17.02 13.99
CA ILE A 242 15.12 16.05 15.02
C ILE A 242 13.64 15.76 14.88
N ILE A 243 13.28 14.50 14.75
CA ILE A 243 11.90 14.02 14.76
C ILE A 243 11.60 13.43 16.13
N VAL A 244 10.61 14.02 16.81
CA VAL A 244 10.19 13.63 18.14
C VAL A 244 8.88 12.85 18.05
N SER A 245 8.96 11.56 18.34
CA SER A 245 7.81 10.65 18.45
C SER A 245 7.47 10.37 19.91
N THR A 246 6.38 9.63 20.16
CA THR A 246 5.79 9.49 21.50
C THR A 246 6.09 8.14 22.15
N GLY A 247 7.09 7.40 21.64
CA GLY A 247 7.46 6.09 22.20
C GLY A 247 7.99 6.16 23.62
N PRO A 248 8.01 5.05 24.35
CA PRO A 248 8.38 4.99 25.78
C PRO A 248 9.76 5.59 26.09
N SER A 249 10.70 5.52 25.16
CA SER A 249 12.06 6.05 25.34
C SER A 249 12.16 7.57 25.39
N LEU A 250 11.15 8.31 24.91
CA LEU A 250 11.19 9.77 24.80
C LEU A 250 11.47 10.44 26.15
N THR A 251 10.86 9.96 27.23
CA THR A 251 10.97 10.59 28.57
C THR A 251 12.42 10.81 29.01
N LYS A 252 13.30 9.84 28.77
CA LYS A 252 14.72 9.93 29.15
C LYS A 252 15.53 10.90 28.27
N GLN A 253 15.02 11.23 27.07
CA GLN A 253 15.72 12.08 26.10
C GLN A 253 15.35 13.55 26.19
N LEU A 254 14.24 13.91 26.90
CA LEU A 254 13.74 15.27 27.01
C LEU A 254 14.76 16.26 27.62
N PRO A 255 15.53 15.93 28.68
CA PRO A 255 16.51 16.88 29.26
C PRO A 255 17.60 17.28 28.25
N LEU A 256 18.08 16.30 27.46
CA LEU A 256 19.08 16.52 26.43
C LEU A 256 18.51 17.30 25.25
N LEU A 257 17.31 16.98 24.80
CA LEU A 257 16.59 17.69 23.73
C LEU A 257 16.43 19.18 24.15
N LYS A 258 16.05 19.45 25.38
CA LYS A 258 15.93 20.84 25.90
C LYS A 258 17.23 21.63 25.77
N LYS A 259 18.36 21.02 26.13
CA LYS A 259 19.67 21.64 26.05
C LYS A 259 20.08 22.03 24.64
N TYR A 260 19.70 21.22 23.64
CA TYR A 260 20.10 21.41 22.23
C TYR A 260 18.98 21.94 21.32
N ALA A 261 17.83 22.32 21.87
CA ALA A 261 16.65 22.74 21.09
C ALA A 261 16.91 23.89 20.10
N ASN A 262 17.82 24.82 20.44
CA ASN A 262 18.15 25.94 19.55
C ASN A 262 19.10 25.57 18.39
N LYS A 263 19.70 24.39 18.44
CA LYS A 263 20.71 23.95 17.45
C LYS A 263 20.15 23.03 16.36
N ALA A 264 18.92 22.57 16.47
CA ALA A 264 18.28 21.71 15.48
C ALA A 264 16.89 22.23 15.12
N THR A 265 16.41 21.89 13.93
CA THR A 265 14.99 22.04 13.62
C THR A 265 14.23 20.86 14.20
N ILE A 266 13.23 21.14 15.03
CA ILE A 266 12.46 20.13 15.76
C ILE A 266 11.09 19.95 15.10
N PHE A 267 10.84 18.73 14.64
CA PHE A 267 9.55 18.25 14.18
C PHE A 267 8.96 17.33 15.25
N CYS A 268 7.73 17.51 15.64
CA CYS A 268 7.10 16.60 16.56
C CYS A 268 5.74 16.12 16.07
N ALA A 269 5.33 14.93 16.55
CA ALA A 269 3.98 14.46 16.36
C ALA A 269 3.00 15.26 17.24
N ASP A 270 1.73 15.30 16.81
CA ASP A 270 0.61 15.85 17.59
C ASP A 270 0.57 15.33 19.03
N SER A 271 0.77 14.04 19.21
CA SER A 271 0.79 13.36 20.51
C SER A 271 1.99 13.73 21.38
N SER A 272 3.13 14.07 20.81
CA SER A 272 4.32 14.52 21.58
C SER A 272 4.31 16.02 21.86
N TYR A 273 3.54 16.82 21.15
CA TYR A 273 3.47 18.27 21.35
C TYR A 273 3.08 18.69 22.78
N PRO A 274 2.01 18.15 23.42
CA PRO A 274 1.69 18.49 24.81
C PRO A 274 2.77 18.08 25.81
N ILE A 275 3.51 17.01 25.52
CA ILE A 275 4.64 16.56 26.35
C ILE A 275 5.78 17.56 26.26
N LEU A 276 6.17 17.98 25.05
CA LEU A 276 7.20 18.97 24.83
C LEU A 276 6.86 20.32 25.48
N ALA A 277 5.59 20.76 25.37
CA ALA A 277 5.13 21.99 26.01
C ALA A 277 5.27 21.96 27.52
N LYS A 278 4.89 20.86 28.19
CA LYS A 278 5.06 20.68 29.65
C LYS A 278 6.52 20.75 30.09
N HIS A 279 7.46 20.37 29.22
CA HIS A 279 8.91 20.42 29.54
C HIS A 279 9.57 21.70 29.03
N GLY A 280 8.82 22.63 28.46
CA GLY A 280 9.34 23.90 27.93
C GLY A 280 10.30 23.69 26.76
N ILE A 281 10.04 22.69 25.91
CA ILE A 281 10.81 22.38 24.70
C ILE A 281 9.96 22.80 23.50
N LYS A 282 10.29 23.92 22.89
CA LYS A 282 9.52 24.47 21.77
C LYS A 282 9.87 23.79 20.46
N PRO A 283 8.94 23.05 19.82
CA PRO A 283 9.15 22.54 18.47
C PRO A 283 9.02 23.66 17.43
N ASP A 284 9.63 23.49 16.27
CA ASP A 284 9.42 24.39 15.13
C ASP A 284 8.18 23.99 14.32
N TYR A 285 7.93 22.67 14.25
CA TYR A 285 6.79 22.11 13.53
C TYR A 285 6.08 21.05 14.35
N VAL A 286 4.74 21.10 14.31
CA VAL A 286 3.86 20.07 14.89
C VAL A 286 3.02 19.49 13.75
N CYS A 287 3.16 18.19 13.50
CA CYS A 287 2.43 17.54 12.42
C CYS A 287 1.26 16.69 12.94
N MET A 288 0.16 16.63 12.16
CA MET A 288 -1.00 15.78 12.40
C MET A 288 -1.46 15.16 11.09
N LEU A 289 -1.60 13.84 11.07
CA LEU A 289 -2.01 13.05 9.91
C LEU A 289 -3.47 12.60 9.99
N GLU A 290 -3.93 12.28 11.19
CA GLU A 290 -5.20 11.62 11.45
C GLU A 290 -6.40 12.53 11.24
N ARG A 291 -7.56 11.90 10.98
CA ARG A 291 -8.81 12.59 10.67
C ARG A 291 -9.92 12.35 11.70
N ASP A 292 -9.67 11.49 12.69
CA ASP A 292 -10.63 11.20 13.74
C ASP A 292 -10.75 12.33 14.74
N GLU A 293 -11.97 12.54 15.24
CA GLU A 293 -12.27 13.60 16.20
C GLU A 293 -11.43 13.51 17.46
N ILE A 294 -11.21 12.29 17.95
CA ILE A 294 -10.46 12.06 19.19
C ILE A 294 -9.02 12.58 19.12
N VAL A 295 -8.40 12.53 17.93
CA VAL A 295 -7.01 13.01 17.75
C VAL A 295 -6.95 14.53 17.78
N ALA A 296 -8.04 15.23 17.45
CA ALA A 296 -8.13 16.68 17.55
C ALA A 296 -7.88 17.17 18.99
N GLU A 297 -8.17 16.35 20.01
CA GLU A 297 -7.94 16.65 21.42
C GLU A 297 -6.46 16.89 21.77
N CYS A 298 -5.52 16.43 20.94
CA CYS A 298 -4.10 16.78 21.06
C CYS A 298 -3.86 18.29 21.00
N PHE A 299 -4.78 19.04 20.39
CA PHE A 299 -4.71 20.50 20.25
C PHE A 299 -5.74 21.27 21.10
N ASN A 300 -6.59 20.56 21.84
CA ASN A 300 -7.53 21.16 22.80
C ASN A 300 -6.83 21.59 24.09
N ASN A 301 -5.85 22.46 23.95
CA ASN A 301 -5.04 23.01 25.02
C ASN A 301 -4.61 24.43 24.62
N ASP A 302 -4.18 25.22 25.59
CA ASP A 302 -3.66 26.56 25.40
C ASP A 302 -2.36 26.71 26.18
N PHE A 303 -1.26 26.89 25.46
CA PHE A 303 0.04 27.11 26.05
C PHE A 303 0.53 28.58 25.91
N GLY A 304 -0.36 29.46 25.47
CA GLY A 304 -0.13 30.89 25.38
C GLY A 304 1.08 31.27 24.51
N GLU A 305 2.02 32.07 25.04
CA GLU A 305 3.22 32.52 24.32
C GLU A 305 4.13 31.37 23.83
N PHE A 306 4.00 30.18 24.43
CA PHE A 306 4.75 29.01 23.97
C PHE A 306 4.39 28.64 22.53
N ASP A 307 3.13 28.79 22.13
CA ASP A 307 2.62 28.42 20.83
C ASP A 307 3.06 29.37 19.71
N LYS A 308 3.51 30.56 20.06
CA LYS A 308 3.97 31.56 19.11
C LYS A 308 5.15 31.04 18.28
N ASP A 309 5.11 31.28 16.97
CA ASP A 309 6.12 30.88 15.99
C ASP A 309 6.23 29.36 15.71
N ILE A 310 5.41 28.53 16.35
CA ILE A 310 5.25 27.12 15.98
C ILE A 310 4.35 27.06 14.75
N VAL A 311 4.71 26.26 13.74
CA VAL A 311 3.87 25.99 12.58
C VAL A 311 3.23 24.62 12.71
N PHE A 312 1.90 24.60 12.80
CA PHE A 312 1.13 23.36 12.81
C PHE A 312 0.84 22.93 11.37
N ILE A 313 1.31 21.74 11.00
CA ILE A 313 1.19 21.17 9.66
C ILE A 313 0.19 20.02 9.73
N VAL A 314 -1.01 20.25 9.24
CA VAL A 314 -2.10 19.29 9.36
C VAL A 314 -2.56 18.84 7.97
N LYS A 315 -3.00 17.58 7.87
CA LYS A 315 -3.57 17.04 6.64
C LYS A 315 -4.87 17.77 6.30
N SER A 316 -5.10 18.09 5.03
CA SER A 316 -6.30 18.84 4.60
C SER A 316 -7.63 18.13 4.90
N VAL A 317 -7.57 16.83 5.17
CA VAL A 317 -8.71 15.98 5.58
C VAL A 317 -8.79 15.79 7.11
N THR A 318 -8.15 16.62 7.90
CA THR A 318 -8.23 16.57 9.36
C THR A 318 -9.63 16.92 9.85
N HIS A 319 -10.01 16.42 11.05
CA HIS A 319 -11.32 16.74 11.64
C HIS A 319 -11.49 18.25 11.86
N PRO A 320 -12.68 18.84 11.60
CA PRO A 320 -12.94 20.28 11.77
C PRO A 320 -12.60 20.82 13.17
N HIS A 321 -12.71 20.03 14.22
CA HIS A 321 -12.35 20.44 15.59
C HIS A 321 -10.85 20.74 15.72
N THR A 322 -9.98 20.03 15.00
CA THR A 322 -8.54 20.37 14.93
C THR A 322 -8.35 21.83 14.52
N ILE A 323 -9.01 22.25 13.45
CA ILE A 323 -8.93 23.64 12.95
C ILE A 323 -9.48 24.61 13.96
N LYS A 324 -10.62 24.30 14.59
CA LYS A 324 -11.20 25.15 15.65
C LYS A 324 -10.26 25.38 16.81
N TYR A 325 -9.58 24.34 17.29
CA TYR A 325 -8.62 24.45 18.40
C TYR A 325 -7.38 25.26 18.01
N LEU A 326 -6.87 25.09 16.78
CA LEU A 326 -5.77 25.91 16.28
C LEU A 326 -6.15 27.39 16.16
N GLN A 327 -7.32 27.70 15.63
CA GLN A 327 -7.82 29.09 15.49
C GLN A 327 -8.12 29.73 16.85
N LYS A 328 -8.76 28.99 17.78
CA LYS A 328 -9.09 29.49 19.12
C LYS A 328 -7.87 30.04 19.85
N ASN A 329 -6.71 29.40 19.65
CA ASN A 329 -5.47 29.73 20.32
C ASN A 329 -4.49 30.53 19.44
N ASN A 330 -4.98 31.12 18.33
CA ASN A 330 -4.20 31.92 17.38
C ASN A 330 -2.92 31.23 16.88
N ARG A 331 -2.94 29.91 16.73
CA ARG A 331 -1.81 29.11 16.26
C ARG A 331 -1.62 29.26 14.76
N ALA A 332 -0.37 29.40 14.31
CA ALA A 332 -0.05 29.42 12.88
C ALA A 332 -0.14 27.99 12.31
N PHE A 333 -0.97 27.76 11.28
CA PHE A 333 -1.11 26.45 10.69
C PHE A 333 -1.16 26.50 9.16
N ILE A 334 -0.85 25.35 8.55
CA ILE A 334 -1.04 25.09 7.13
C ILE A 334 -1.80 23.77 6.95
N LEU A 335 -2.62 23.72 5.91
CA LEU A 335 -3.34 22.52 5.49
C LEU A 335 -2.67 21.94 4.24
N VAL A 336 -2.22 20.71 4.34
CA VAL A 336 -1.47 20.05 3.26
C VAL A 336 -2.30 18.95 2.62
N SER A 337 -2.38 18.97 1.29
CA SER A 337 -3.16 18.01 0.52
C SER A 337 -2.37 16.75 0.17
N THR A 338 -3.10 15.64 -0.02
CA THR A 338 -2.57 14.39 -0.56
C THR A 338 -2.93 14.25 -2.05
N TYR A 339 -2.38 13.21 -2.69
CA TYR A 339 -2.67 12.86 -4.09
C TYR A 339 -3.99 12.10 -4.27
N ALA A 340 -4.96 12.20 -3.35
CA ALA A 340 -6.27 11.58 -3.49
C ALA A 340 -7.03 12.14 -4.71
N SER A 341 -7.76 11.28 -5.43
CA SER A 341 -8.35 11.62 -6.73
C SER A 341 -9.32 12.79 -6.66
N PHE A 342 -10.17 12.86 -5.63
CA PHE A 342 -11.11 13.97 -5.43
C PHE A 342 -10.36 15.29 -5.18
N ILE A 343 -9.28 15.25 -4.40
CA ILE A 343 -8.46 16.45 -4.11
C ILE A 343 -7.80 16.95 -5.39
N GLN A 344 -7.23 16.05 -6.20
CA GLN A 344 -6.63 16.42 -7.49
C GLN A 344 -7.65 16.94 -8.50
N TYR A 345 -8.90 16.44 -8.47
CA TYR A 345 -9.98 16.92 -9.32
C TYR A 345 -10.26 18.43 -9.12
N LEU A 346 -10.11 18.97 -7.89
CA LEU A 346 -10.28 20.40 -7.63
C LEU A 346 -9.21 21.26 -8.29
N LYS A 347 -8.08 20.70 -8.72
CA LYS A 347 -6.96 21.40 -9.38
C LYS A 347 -6.47 22.62 -8.58
N LEU A 348 -6.30 22.46 -7.28
CA LEU A 348 -5.75 23.46 -6.38
C LEU A 348 -4.23 23.29 -6.22
N ASP A 349 -3.54 23.00 -7.33
CA ASP A 349 -2.11 22.61 -7.41
C ASP A 349 -1.16 23.65 -6.80
N TYR A 350 -1.62 24.90 -6.71
CA TYR A 350 -0.86 25.97 -6.05
C TYR A 350 -0.56 25.66 -4.58
N PHE A 351 -1.50 25.01 -3.89
CA PHE A 351 -1.31 24.68 -2.47
C PHE A 351 -0.32 23.52 -2.26
N GLY A 352 -0.03 22.75 -3.30
CA GLY A 352 0.89 21.64 -3.29
C GLY A 352 0.27 20.34 -2.77
N TYR A 353 0.96 19.25 -3.05
CA TYR A 353 0.60 17.91 -2.61
C TYR A 353 1.79 17.26 -1.92
N PHE A 354 1.51 16.40 -0.96
CA PHE A 354 2.52 15.72 -0.18
C PHE A 354 2.05 14.30 0.16
N ASN A 355 2.90 13.31 -0.07
CA ASN A 355 2.65 11.96 0.40
C ASN A 355 3.07 11.86 1.86
N MET A 356 2.09 11.64 2.75
CA MET A 356 2.31 11.79 4.20
C MET A 356 2.70 10.49 4.91
N GLY A 357 2.84 9.38 4.17
CA GLY A 357 3.17 8.09 4.76
C GLY A 357 2.04 7.49 5.62
N PHE A 358 2.41 6.61 6.55
CA PHE A 358 1.49 5.76 7.32
C PHE A 358 1.34 6.16 8.80
N SER A 359 2.16 7.09 9.28
CA SER A 359 2.07 7.62 10.65
C SER A 359 2.52 9.07 10.70
N VAL A 360 2.19 9.78 11.79
CA VAL A 360 2.64 11.18 11.97
C VAL A 360 4.16 11.30 12.00
N ALA A 361 4.85 10.34 12.60
CA ALA A 361 6.31 10.31 12.58
C ALA A 361 6.86 10.09 11.15
N HIS A 362 6.19 9.26 10.36
CA HIS A 362 6.55 9.06 8.95
C HIS A 362 6.26 10.32 8.11
N MET A 363 5.15 11.01 8.38
CA MET A 363 4.87 12.33 7.78
C MET A 363 6.00 13.33 8.07
N ASN A 364 6.46 13.43 9.33
CA ASN A 364 7.58 14.27 9.71
C ASN A 364 8.86 13.89 8.93
N PHE A 365 9.14 12.60 8.82
CA PHE A 365 10.30 12.09 8.10
C PHE A 365 10.29 12.50 6.62
N LEU A 366 9.19 12.26 5.91
CA LEU A 366 9.05 12.65 4.51
C LEU A 366 9.10 14.17 4.32
N LEU A 367 8.55 14.93 5.28
CA LEU A 367 8.63 16.39 5.26
C LEU A 367 10.07 16.90 5.38
N THR A 368 10.90 16.28 6.23
CA THR A 368 12.31 16.65 6.35
C THR A 368 13.09 16.43 5.04
N ILE A 369 12.74 15.38 4.28
CA ILE A 369 13.31 15.12 2.96
C ILE A 369 12.93 16.23 1.96
N HIS A 370 11.65 16.60 1.91
CA HIS A 370 11.18 17.68 1.03
C HIS A 370 11.79 19.03 1.39
N LEU A 371 12.09 19.26 2.67
CA LEU A 371 12.79 20.46 3.16
C LEU A 371 14.32 20.37 3.02
N LYS A 372 14.85 19.24 2.47
CA LYS A 372 16.27 19.01 2.16
C LYS A 372 17.22 18.98 3.36
N TYR A 373 16.79 18.39 4.47
CA TYR A 373 17.70 18.07 5.56
C TYR A 373 18.64 16.94 5.15
N LYS A 374 19.91 17.03 5.55
CA LYS A 374 20.95 16.03 5.27
C LYS A 374 21.01 14.94 6.35
N ASN A 375 20.79 15.35 7.60
CA ASN A 375 20.79 14.48 8.77
C ASN A 375 19.41 14.49 9.41
N ILE A 376 18.82 13.33 9.61
CA ILE A 376 17.54 13.13 10.27
C ILE A 376 17.77 12.30 11.53
N ILE A 377 17.47 12.85 12.70
CA ILE A 377 17.61 12.21 14.00
C ILE A 377 16.23 11.78 14.49
N LEU A 378 16.05 10.48 14.76
CA LEU A 378 14.83 9.92 15.33
C LEU A 378 15.01 9.75 16.85
N ILE A 379 14.07 10.29 17.64
CA ILE A 379 13.97 10.06 19.08
C ILE A 379 12.54 9.70 19.46
N GLY A 380 12.38 8.87 20.51
CA GLY A 380 11.07 8.35 20.90
C GLY A 380 10.39 7.49 19.83
N GLN A 381 11.12 6.96 18.85
CA GLN A 381 10.60 6.15 17.74
C GLN A 381 10.75 4.66 18.04
N ASP A 382 10.18 4.22 19.15
CA ASP A 382 10.37 2.86 19.67
C ASP A 382 9.78 1.76 18.77
N LEU A 383 8.59 1.96 18.21
CA LEU A 383 7.87 0.97 17.40
C LEU A 383 7.81 -0.42 18.06
N ALA A 384 7.79 -0.44 19.38
CA ALA A 384 7.77 -1.62 20.24
C ALA A 384 7.23 -1.25 21.62
N TYR A 385 6.75 -2.25 22.33
CA TYR A 385 6.39 -2.12 23.74
C TYR A 385 7.63 -1.92 24.60
N ALA A 386 7.50 -1.16 25.67
CA ALA A 386 8.48 -1.14 26.75
C ALA A 386 8.45 -2.48 27.51
N LYS A 387 9.47 -2.75 28.33
CA LYS A 387 9.56 -3.99 29.12
C LYS A 387 8.38 -4.22 30.07
N ASP A 388 7.75 -3.14 30.51
CA ASP A 388 6.57 -3.14 31.38
C ASP A 388 5.24 -3.13 30.60
N GLY A 389 5.27 -3.29 29.26
CA GLY A 389 4.12 -3.32 28.39
C GLY A 389 3.61 -1.94 27.97
N GLN A 390 4.23 -0.84 28.40
CA GLN A 390 3.81 0.50 27.97
C GLN A 390 4.05 0.70 26.48
N THR A 391 3.08 1.41 25.84
CA THR A 391 3.09 1.72 24.41
C THR A 391 3.67 3.09 24.08
N HIS A 392 3.54 4.05 25.01
CA HIS A 392 3.90 5.45 24.82
C HIS A 392 4.61 6.02 26.03
N SER A 393 5.26 7.15 25.84
CA SER A 393 5.93 7.90 26.91
C SER A 393 4.94 8.48 27.92
N GLN A 394 5.43 8.76 29.12
CA GLN A 394 4.64 9.36 30.18
C GLN A 394 4.08 10.73 29.75
N GLY A 395 2.79 10.95 30.01
CA GLY A 395 2.09 12.19 29.65
C GLY A 395 1.38 12.15 28.30
N PHE A 396 1.37 11.01 27.62
CA PHE A 396 0.52 10.81 26.44
C PHE A 396 -0.97 10.88 26.84
N ILE A 397 -1.73 11.79 26.18
CA ILE A 397 -3.11 12.10 26.60
C ILE A 397 -4.12 10.97 26.32
N HIS A 398 -3.83 10.12 25.34
CA HIS A 398 -4.68 9.00 24.96
C HIS A 398 -4.16 7.64 25.42
N ALA A 399 -3.33 7.60 26.47
CA ALA A 399 -2.73 6.36 26.97
C ALA A 399 -3.77 5.26 27.24
N ASN A 400 -4.94 5.62 27.80
CA ASN A 400 -6.01 4.67 28.11
C ASN A 400 -6.71 4.06 26.86
N LEU A 401 -6.59 4.69 25.70
CA LEU A 401 -7.24 4.26 24.46
C LEU A 401 -6.29 3.50 23.54
N HIS A 402 -5.00 3.78 23.65
CA HIS A 402 -3.95 3.21 22.81
C HIS A 402 -2.98 2.33 23.59
N ASN A 403 -3.49 1.62 24.61
CA ASN A 403 -2.67 0.72 25.43
C ASN A 403 -2.08 -0.47 24.63
N GLY A 404 -2.55 -0.68 23.39
CA GLY A 404 -2.20 -1.88 22.66
C GLY A 404 -2.81 -3.12 23.30
N ASP A 405 -2.36 -4.27 22.86
CA ASP A 405 -2.71 -5.56 23.45
C ASP A 405 -1.43 -6.40 23.51
N TYR A 406 -0.64 -6.16 24.54
CA TYR A 406 0.66 -6.79 24.71
C TYR A 406 0.57 -8.32 24.74
N GLU A 407 -0.43 -8.87 25.47
CA GLU A 407 -0.61 -10.31 25.59
C GLU A 407 -1.02 -10.95 24.25
N ARG A 408 -1.95 -10.30 23.51
CA ARG A 408 -2.32 -10.74 22.16
C ARG A 408 -1.15 -10.72 21.19
N ASP A 409 -0.31 -9.68 21.27
CA ASP A 409 0.80 -9.45 20.33
C ASP A 409 2.05 -10.23 20.69
N LEU A 410 2.12 -10.77 21.92
CA LEU A 410 3.28 -11.50 22.44
C LEU A 410 3.67 -12.64 21.49
N ASP A 411 4.96 -12.72 21.18
CA ASP A 411 5.58 -13.69 20.26
C ASP A 411 5.11 -13.64 18.80
N ARG A 412 4.03 -12.88 18.47
CA ARG A 412 3.53 -12.76 17.10
C ARG A 412 4.32 -11.74 16.29
N PHE A 413 4.67 -10.61 16.88
CA PHE A 413 5.33 -9.48 16.22
C PHE A 413 6.69 -9.14 16.82
N SER A 414 7.37 -10.15 17.38
CA SER A 414 8.71 -10.01 17.91
C SER A 414 9.70 -9.57 16.82
N THR A 415 10.53 -8.59 17.10
CA THR A 415 11.52 -8.04 16.16
C THR A 415 12.86 -7.78 16.86
N THR A 416 13.90 -7.53 16.06
CA THR A 416 15.24 -7.20 16.59
C THR A 416 15.19 -5.91 17.40
N ALA A 417 15.79 -5.93 18.60
CA ALA A 417 15.90 -4.76 19.44
C ALA A 417 16.91 -3.74 18.89
N TYR A 418 16.75 -2.48 19.26
CA TYR A 418 17.78 -1.44 19.10
C TYR A 418 19.14 -1.97 19.58
N GLY A 419 20.23 -1.66 18.86
CA GLY A 419 21.57 -2.19 19.11
C GLY A 419 21.83 -3.56 18.49
N GLY A 420 20.82 -4.21 17.89
CA GLY A 420 20.98 -5.49 17.20
C GLY A 420 21.03 -6.73 18.09
N ASN A 421 20.99 -6.55 19.41
CA ASN A 421 21.08 -7.66 20.37
C ASN A 421 19.73 -7.95 21.04
N GLY A 422 19.25 -9.19 20.88
CA GLY A 422 17.99 -9.63 21.46
C GLY A 422 16.77 -9.20 20.65
N LYS A 423 15.59 -9.44 21.22
CA LYS A 423 14.29 -9.15 20.61
C LYS A 423 13.46 -8.24 21.52
N VAL A 424 12.59 -7.47 20.88
CA VAL A 424 11.54 -6.68 21.54
C VAL A 424 10.19 -7.05 20.96
N GLN A 425 9.15 -6.90 21.77
CA GLN A 425 7.77 -7.12 21.36
C GLN A 425 7.21 -5.89 20.65
N SER A 426 6.68 -6.08 19.46
CA SER A 426 6.01 -5.05 18.66
C SER A 426 4.54 -5.41 18.45
N SER A 427 3.84 -4.65 17.61
CA SER A 427 2.48 -4.93 17.15
C SER A 427 2.43 -5.01 15.63
N GLU A 428 1.28 -5.47 15.09
CA GLU A 428 1.06 -5.49 13.64
C GLU A 428 1.22 -4.10 13.00
N ILE A 429 0.61 -3.07 13.61
CA ILE A 429 0.63 -1.69 13.11
C ILE A 429 2.04 -1.10 13.17
N TRP A 430 2.77 -1.30 14.27
CA TRP A 430 4.14 -0.79 14.37
C TRP A 430 5.10 -1.52 13.45
N THR A 431 4.87 -2.80 13.19
CA THR A 431 5.61 -3.57 12.19
C THR A 431 5.38 -2.99 10.80
N LEU A 432 4.15 -2.66 10.45
CA LEU A 432 3.81 -1.98 9.20
C LEU A 432 4.50 -0.61 9.10
N PHE A 433 4.44 0.19 10.16
CA PHE A 433 5.12 1.51 10.19
C PHE A 433 6.63 1.36 10.04
N ARG A 434 7.24 0.41 10.74
CA ARG A 434 8.68 0.15 10.66
C ARG A 434 9.11 -0.24 9.26
N HIS A 435 8.43 -1.17 8.60
CA HIS A 435 8.75 -1.59 7.24
C HIS A 435 8.66 -0.43 6.23
N ASN A 436 7.67 0.45 6.39
CA ASN A 436 7.56 1.63 5.53
C ASN A 436 8.70 2.63 5.77
N PHE A 437 9.10 2.86 7.01
CA PHE A 437 10.29 3.65 7.33
C PHE A 437 11.55 3.06 6.70
N GLU A 438 11.79 1.77 6.87
CA GLU A 438 12.96 1.04 6.34
C GLU A 438 13.04 1.16 4.82
N LYS A 439 11.91 0.97 4.12
CA LYS A 439 11.82 1.13 2.67
C LYS A 439 12.23 2.54 2.22
N ASP A 440 11.67 3.56 2.86
CA ASP A 440 11.95 4.94 2.46
C ASP A 440 13.38 5.36 2.86
N ILE A 441 13.91 4.91 4.01
CA ILE A 441 15.29 5.18 4.44
C ILE A 441 16.30 4.63 3.42
N VAL A 442 16.12 3.40 2.96
CA VAL A 442 16.99 2.79 1.94
C VAL A 442 16.92 3.59 0.64
N ASN A 443 15.73 3.92 0.20
CA ASN A 443 15.52 4.68 -1.04
C ASN A 443 16.15 6.08 -1.01
N ILE A 444 15.96 6.84 0.09
CA ILE A 444 16.51 8.19 0.20
C ILE A 444 18.03 8.20 0.36
N LYS A 445 18.60 7.20 1.04
CA LYS A 445 20.04 7.07 1.18
C LYS A 445 20.72 6.91 -0.19
N MET A 446 20.12 6.07 -1.05
CA MET A 446 20.65 5.82 -2.40
C MET A 446 20.49 7.04 -3.32
N ASN A 447 19.35 7.74 -3.29
CA ASN A 447 18.98 8.74 -4.27
C ASN A 447 19.31 10.19 -3.84
N TYR A 448 19.36 10.47 -2.54
CA TYR A 448 19.47 11.85 -2.01
C TYR A 448 20.63 12.07 -1.05
N HIS A 449 21.42 11.04 -0.72
CA HIS A 449 22.54 11.12 0.24
C HIS A 449 22.15 11.65 1.62
N ILE A 450 20.91 11.35 2.08
CA ILE A 450 20.41 11.71 3.40
C ILE A 450 20.77 10.60 4.37
N THR A 451 21.26 10.96 5.55
CA THR A 451 21.58 10.02 6.62
C THR A 451 20.53 10.08 7.71
N THR A 452 19.95 8.92 8.06
CA THR A 452 19.00 8.79 9.16
C THR A 452 19.68 8.13 10.35
N TYR A 453 19.64 8.81 11.49
CA TYR A 453 20.18 8.33 12.78
C TYR A 453 19.03 7.89 13.67
N ASN A 454 19.02 6.63 14.08
CA ASN A 454 18.14 6.18 15.15
C ASN A 454 18.80 6.42 16.50
N CYS A 455 18.36 7.47 17.19
CA CYS A 455 18.85 7.85 18.51
C CYS A 455 17.80 7.59 19.61
N THR A 456 16.89 6.65 19.36
CA THR A 456 15.82 6.25 20.30
C THR A 456 16.39 5.61 21.56
N GLU A 457 17.51 4.88 21.45
CA GLU A 457 18.17 4.15 22.54
C GLU A 457 17.22 3.18 23.25
N GLY A 458 16.31 2.57 22.49
CA GLY A 458 15.31 1.60 22.92
C GLY A 458 14.38 1.21 21.78
N GLY A 459 13.45 0.31 22.05
CA GLY A 459 12.47 -0.17 21.08
C GLY A 459 13.06 -1.09 20.00
N ALA A 460 12.41 -1.10 18.84
CA ALA A 460 12.81 -1.90 17.70
C ALA A 460 13.96 -1.28 16.91
N ARG A 461 14.82 -2.12 16.35
CA ARG A 461 15.77 -1.71 15.33
C ARG A 461 15.01 -1.29 14.07
N ILE A 462 15.45 -0.18 13.46
CA ILE A 462 14.94 0.31 12.17
C ILE A 462 16.07 0.13 11.15
N GLU A 463 15.92 -0.80 10.22
CA GLU A 463 16.96 -1.12 9.25
C GLU A 463 17.25 0.06 8.32
N GLY A 464 18.50 0.17 7.89
CA GLY A 464 18.97 1.29 7.06
C GLY A 464 19.38 2.54 7.84
N THR A 465 19.03 2.65 9.13
CA THR A 465 19.48 3.75 10.01
C THR A 465 20.87 3.50 10.59
N ILE A 466 21.52 4.56 11.04
CA ILE A 466 22.72 4.49 11.88
C ILE A 466 22.31 4.66 13.34
N GLU A 467 22.43 3.61 14.13
CA GLU A 467 22.14 3.66 15.57
C GLU A 467 23.27 4.38 16.33
N LYS A 468 22.93 5.43 17.05
CA LYS A 468 23.86 6.22 17.88
C LYS A 468 23.16 6.69 19.14
N PRO A 469 23.88 6.87 20.27
CA PRO A 469 23.36 7.60 21.43
C PRO A 469 22.92 9.00 21.04
N PHE A 470 21.81 9.49 21.60
CA PHE A 470 21.33 10.84 21.30
C PHE A 470 22.35 11.94 21.66
N LEU A 471 23.10 11.76 22.76
CA LEU A 471 24.19 12.65 23.11
C LEU A 471 25.23 12.77 22.00
N TRP A 472 25.63 11.64 21.42
CA TRP A 472 26.58 11.64 20.30
C TRP A 472 26.05 12.47 19.12
N ALA A 473 24.77 12.30 18.74
CA ALA A 473 24.17 13.07 17.67
C ALA A 473 24.13 14.58 17.98
N CYS A 474 23.82 14.94 19.23
CA CYS A 474 23.86 16.32 19.65
C CYS A 474 25.24 16.96 19.56
N GLU A 475 26.30 16.23 19.95
CA GLU A 475 27.67 16.74 19.97
C GLU A 475 28.33 16.79 18.58
N ASN A 476 27.93 15.88 17.64
CA ASN A 476 28.58 15.75 16.35
C ASN A 476 27.79 16.35 15.17
N LEU A 477 26.47 16.56 15.34
CA LEU A 477 25.59 17.03 14.25
C LEU A 477 24.96 18.40 14.53
N LEU A 478 25.08 18.93 15.74
CA LEU A 478 24.48 20.19 16.19
C LEU A 478 25.56 21.17 16.69
N ASP A 479 26.31 21.73 15.75
CA ASP A 479 27.48 22.53 16.04
C ASP A 479 27.17 23.99 16.38
N LYS A 480 26.11 24.58 15.81
CA LYS A 480 25.78 26.01 15.94
C LYS A 480 24.31 26.24 16.24
N ASP A 481 24.02 27.36 16.89
CA ASP A 481 22.65 27.80 17.09
C ASP A 481 22.02 28.24 15.77
N LEU A 482 20.75 27.89 15.61
CA LEU A 482 19.93 28.34 14.48
C LEU A 482 19.33 29.70 14.75
N ASN A 483 19.17 30.50 13.71
CA ASN A 483 18.48 31.79 13.82
C ASN A 483 16.96 31.55 13.94
N LYS A 484 16.46 31.40 15.17
CA LYS A 484 15.04 31.22 15.48
C LYS A 484 14.47 32.47 16.14
N PRO A 485 13.17 32.80 15.95
CA PRO A 485 12.21 32.10 15.14
C PRO A 485 12.46 32.24 13.64
N PHE A 486 12.06 31.23 12.89
CA PHE A 486 12.16 31.27 11.43
C PHE A 486 11.19 32.28 10.83
N GLU A 487 11.46 32.70 9.56
CA GLU A 487 10.62 33.67 8.82
C GLU A 487 9.15 33.24 8.79
N LYS A 488 8.23 34.18 9.00
CA LYS A 488 6.80 33.93 8.97
C LYS A 488 6.33 33.46 7.59
N LEU A 489 5.42 32.49 7.58
CA LEU A 489 4.76 32.03 6.35
C LEU A 489 3.59 32.97 6.04
N GLU A 490 3.47 33.39 4.78
CA GLU A 490 2.44 34.33 4.37
C GLU A 490 1.37 33.64 3.48
N PRO A 491 0.09 33.94 3.69
CA PRO A 491 -0.96 33.47 2.82
C PRO A 491 -0.93 34.22 1.48
N LEU A 492 -1.66 33.71 0.49
CA LEU A 492 -1.86 34.40 -0.78
C LEU A 492 -2.52 35.78 -0.59
N SER A 493 -2.34 36.66 -1.58
CA SER A 493 -3.08 37.92 -1.65
C SER A 493 -4.60 37.67 -1.71
N LEU A 494 -5.39 38.60 -1.18
CA LEU A 494 -6.86 38.50 -1.14
C LEU A 494 -7.48 38.18 -2.51
N ASN A 495 -6.98 38.80 -3.58
CA ASN A 495 -7.47 38.51 -4.93
C ASN A 495 -7.23 37.08 -5.36
N LYS A 496 -6.06 36.54 -5.06
CA LYS A 496 -5.74 35.13 -5.37
C LYS A 496 -6.54 34.17 -4.50
N GLN A 497 -6.73 34.47 -3.22
CA GLN A 497 -7.62 33.68 -2.36
C GLN A 497 -9.05 33.64 -2.94
N ASN A 498 -9.60 34.79 -3.37
CA ASN A 498 -10.94 34.89 -3.96
C ASN A 498 -11.06 34.05 -5.25
N GLU A 499 -10.03 34.08 -6.11
CA GLU A 499 -9.96 33.22 -7.31
C GLU A 499 -10.04 31.75 -6.97
N PHE A 500 -9.24 31.28 -5.97
CA PHE A 500 -9.24 29.89 -5.57
C PHE A 500 -10.50 29.47 -4.81
N LEU A 501 -11.10 30.34 -4.00
CA LEU A 501 -12.39 30.08 -3.34
C LEU A 501 -13.49 29.83 -4.38
N LEU A 502 -13.58 30.68 -5.41
CA LEU A 502 -14.55 30.51 -6.50
C LEU A 502 -14.27 29.24 -7.33
N LYS A 503 -13.00 28.95 -7.61
CA LYS A 503 -12.61 27.72 -8.31
C LYS A 503 -12.99 26.47 -7.52
N ALA A 504 -12.72 26.46 -6.22
CA ALA A 504 -13.08 25.35 -5.34
C ALA A 504 -14.60 25.16 -5.29
N TYR A 505 -15.35 26.24 -5.12
CA TYR A 505 -16.82 26.22 -5.14
C TYR A 505 -17.37 25.65 -6.45
N TYR A 506 -16.89 26.16 -7.59
CA TYR A 506 -17.28 25.64 -8.90
C TYR A 506 -17.04 24.13 -9.03
N LYS A 507 -15.86 23.66 -8.63
CA LYS A 507 -15.50 22.26 -8.74
C LYS A 507 -16.32 21.34 -7.81
N VAL A 508 -16.56 21.75 -6.56
CA VAL A 508 -17.41 20.99 -5.65
C VAL A 508 -18.85 20.94 -6.17
N TYR A 509 -19.37 22.05 -6.66
CA TYR A 509 -20.73 22.09 -7.22
C TYR A 509 -20.86 21.24 -8.50
N GLN A 510 -19.85 21.21 -9.35
CA GLN A 510 -19.79 20.31 -10.50
C GLN A 510 -19.81 18.83 -10.06
N SER A 511 -19.07 18.47 -9.00
CA SER A 511 -19.10 17.11 -8.48
C SER A 511 -20.48 16.72 -7.93
N ILE A 512 -21.20 17.65 -7.28
CA ILE A 512 -22.59 17.43 -6.88
C ILE A 512 -23.47 17.10 -8.10
N LYS A 513 -23.30 17.84 -9.20
CA LYS A 513 -24.03 17.53 -10.45
C LYS A 513 -23.66 16.16 -11.02
N HIS A 514 -22.37 15.82 -11.06
CA HIS A 514 -21.92 14.50 -11.52
C HIS A 514 -22.55 13.36 -10.71
N CYS A 515 -22.61 13.49 -9.37
CA CYS A 515 -23.26 12.50 -8.52
C CYS A 515 -24.76 12.36 -8.87
N ARG A 516 -25.48 13.47 -9.09
CA ARG A 516 -26.91 13.44 -9.46
C ARG A 516 -27.12 12.80 -10.83
N ASP A 517 -26.44 13.31 -11.83
CA ASP A 517 -26.58 12.83 -13.20
C ASP A 517 -26.28 11.34 -13.32
N PHE A 518 -25.27 10.86 -12.57
CA PHE A 518 -24.98 9.44 -12.49
C PHE A 518 -26.13 8.68 -11.83
N ASN A 519 -26.55 9.07 -10.62
CA ASN A 519 -27.57 8.35 -9.87
C ASN A 519 -28.91 8.29 -10.58
N ASP A 520 -29.37 9.40 -11.21
CA ASP A 520 -30.63 9.47 -11.94
C ASP A 520 -30.72 8.51 -13.15
N ASN A 521 -29.57 8.21 -13.76
CA ASN A 521 -29.47 7.27 -14.86
C ASN A 521 -29.24 5.85 -14.37
N PHE A 522 -28.36 5.69 -13.39
CA PHE A 522 -27.91 4.39 -12.89
C PHE A 522 -29.02 3.61 -12.18
N ILE A 523 -29.85 4.29 -11.37
CA ILE A 523 -30.95 3.65 -10.64
C ILE A 523 -31.95 2.98 -11.57
N LYS A 524 -32.26 3.59 -12.71
CA LYS A 524 -33.20 3.02 -13.70
C LYS A 524 -32.70 1.70 -14.28
N VAL A 525 -31.40 1.61 -14.55
CA VAL A 525 -30.76 0.41 -15.07
C VAL A 525 -30.67 -0.66 -13.98
N TYR A 526 -30.27 -0.27 -12.78
CA TYR A 526 -30.22 -1.18 -11.64
C TYR A 526 -31.58 -1.80 -11.33
N ASP A 527 -32.65 -0.99 -11.25
CA ASP A 527 -34.01 -1.46 -10.97
C ASP A 527 -34.50 -2.40 -12.09
N LYS A 528 -34.21 -2.11 -13.36
CA LYS A 528 -34.53 -3.00 -14.48
C LYS A 528 -33.87 -4.37 -14.28
N ILE A 529 -32.56 -4.40 -14.03
CA ILE A 529 -31.79 -5.65 -13.86
C ILE A 529 -32.29 -6.41 -12.63
N LYS A 530 -32.51 -5.72 -11.50
CA LYS A 530 -33.02 -6.30 -10.26
C LYS A 530 -34.40 -6.96 -10.44
N ASN A 531 -35.34 -6.26 -11.10
CA ASN A 531 -36.68 -6.78 -11.38
C ASN A 531 -36.63 -7.99 -12.34
N SER A 532 -35.77 -7.94 -13.36
CA SER A 532 -35.53 -9.07 -14.27
C SER A 532 -35.00 -10.28 -13.50
N PHE A 533 -34.05 -10.06 -12.59
CA PHE A 533 -33.48 -11.13 -11.76
C PHE A 533 -34.52 -11.73 -10.78
N MET A 534 -35.37 -10.91 -10.15
CA MET A 534 -36.46 -11.39 -9.28
C MET A 534 -37.46 -12.22 -10.08
N SER A 535 -37.81 -11.81 -11.30
CA SER A 535 -38.69 -12.55 -12.18
C SER A 535 -38.11 -13.93 -12.58
N LEU A 536 -36.78 -14.01 -12.71
CA LEU A 536 -36.10 -15.27 -12.98
C LEU A 536 -36.24 -16.29 -11.85
N GLN A 537 -36.23 -15.83 -10.58
CA GLN A 537 -36.38 -16.70 -9.42
C GLN A 537 -37.79 -17.34 -9.31
N ASN A 538 -38.79 -16.69 -9.90
CA ASN A 538 -40.19 -17.13 -9.87
C ASN A 538 -40.64 -17.92 -11.12
N SER A 539 -39.80 -18.06 -12.16
CA SER A 539 -40.09 -18.71 -13.41
C SER A 539 -39.21 -19.93 -13.65
N GLN A 540 -39.63 -20.83 -14.58
CA GLN A 540 -38.76 -21.94 -14.98
C GLN A 540 -37.44 -21.42 -15.56
N LYS A 541 -36.32 -22.12 -15.23
CA LYS A 541 -34.94 -21.81 -15.65
C LYS A 541 -34.87 -21.50 -17.14
N ASN A 542 -34.75 -20.24 -17.53
CA ASN A 542 -34.66 -19.80 -18.92
C ASN A 542 -33.27 -19.23 -19.20
N GLU A 543 -32.43 -19.98 -19.94
CA GLU A 543 -31.07 -19.61 -20.31
C GLU A 543 -31.01 -18.30 -21.13
N ILE A 544 -32.00 -18.04 -22.00
CA ILE A 544 -32.07 -16.82 -22.83
C ILE A 544 -32.24 -15.59 -21.92
N PHE A 545 -33.08 -15.67 -20.92
CA PHE A 545 -33.35 -14.57 -20.00
C PHE A 545 -32.14 -14.23 -19.10
N ILE A 546 -31.37 -15.24 -18.73
CA ILE A 546 -30.06 -15.02 -18.01
C ILE A 546 -29.09 -14.25 -18.89
N GLN A 547 -28.99 -14.62 -20.19
CA GLN A 547 -28.08 -13.93 -21.11
C GLN A 547 -28.47 -12.45 -21.32
N GLU A 548 -29.75 -12.12 -21.34
CA GLU A 548 -30.24 -10.73 -21.41
C GLU A 548 -29.83 -9.95 -20.17
N ILE A 549 -29.96 -10.53 -18.96
CA ILE A 549 -29.54 -9.91 -17.70
C ILE A 549 -28.00 -9.66 -17.71
N ILE A 550 -27.24 -10.65 -18.13
CA ILE A 550 -25.77 -10.55 -18.23
C ILE A 550 -25.37 -9.44 -19.20
N GLN A 551 -26.01 -9.33 -20.37
CA GLN A 551 -25.73 -8.26 -21.33
C GLN A 551 -26.04 -6.87 -20.78
N ASP A 552 -27.12 -6.69 -20.02
CA ASP A 552 -27.46 -5.41 -19.40
C ASP A 552 -26.43 -5.05 -18.29
N ILE A 553 -25.97 -6.05 -17.53
CA ILE A 553 -24.89 -5.88 -16.55
C ILE A 553 -23.57 -5.46 -17.24
N ASP A 554 -23.18 -6.13 -18.32
CA ASP A 554 -21.95 -5.82 -19.06
C ASP A 554 -21.96 -4.40 -19.64
N LYS A 555 -23.11 -3.93 -20.15
CA LYS A 555 -23.27 -2.53 -20.60
C LYS A 555 -23.08 -1.55 -19.44
N THR A 556 -23.64 -1.88 -18.27
CA THR A 556 -23.52 -1.03 -17.07
C THR A 556 -22.09 -0.99 -16.57
N LYS A 557 -21.38 -2.12 -16.61
CA LYS A 557 -19.97 -2.22 -16.27
C LYS A 557 -19.12 -1.33 -17.17
N THR A 558 -19.36 -1.36 -18.49
CA THR A 558 -18.68 -0.47 -19.43
C THR A 558 -18.90 1.01 -19.07
N GLN A 559 -20.09 1.40 -18.66
CA GLN A 559 -20.38 2.77 -18.21
C GLN A 559 -19.60 3.14 -16.94
N ILE A 560 -19.46 2.23 -15.97
CA ILE A 560 -18.65 2.45 -14.76
C ILE A 560 -17.15 2.59 -15.12
N ASP A 561 -16.65 1.79 -16.05
CA ASP A 561 -15.27 1.87 -16.54
C ASP A 561 -15.01 3.20 -17.28
N GLU A 562 -15.97 3.70 -18.04
CA GLU A 562 -15.92 5.03 -18.67
C GLU A 562 -15.91 6.15 -17.65
N LEU A 563 -16.69 6.06 -16.57
CA LEU A 563 -16.67 7.02 -15.47
C LEU A 563 -15.29 7.09 -14.83
N TYR A 564 -14.65 5.95 -14.61
CA TYR A 564 -13.31 5.88 -14.04
C TYR A 564 -12.30 6.68 -14.86
N ASN A 565 -12.50 6.76 -16.16
CA ASN A 565 -11.63 7.53 -17.05
C ASN A 565 -12.02 9.01 -17.17
N THR A 566 -13.30 9.36 -17.00
CA THR A 566 -13.85 10.69 -17.31
C THR A 566 -14.17 11.52 -16.07
N GLN A 567 -14.65 10.91 -14.99
CA GLN A 567 -15.12 11.61 -13.78
C GLN A 567 -14.24 11.30 -12.56
N LYS A 568 -13.06 11.91 -12.53
CA LYS A 568 -12.05 11.67 -11.49
C LYS A 568 -12.50 11.99 -10.05
N ASP A 569 -13.55 12.77 -9.88
CA ASP A 569 -14.15 13.11 -8.59
C ASP A 569 -14.92 11.95 -7.94
N LEU A 570 -15.36 10.95 -8.73
CA LEU A 570 -16.05 9.76 -8.22
C LEU A 570 -15.10 8.58 -7.94
N ILE A 571 -13.89 8.59 -8.48
CA ILE A 571 -12.94 7.48 -8.38
C ILE A 571 -12.57 7.16 -6.92
N GLN A 572 -12.43 8.17 -6.08
CA GLN A 572 -11.95 7.99 -4.70
C GLN A 572 -12.89 7.11 -3.87
N ILE A 573 -14.21 7.25 -4.07
CA ILE A 573 -15.20 6.45 -3.34
C ILE A 573 -15.44 5.10 -4.04
N LEU A 574 -15.27 5.04 -5.36
CA LEU A 574 -15.49 3.81 -6.13
C LEU A 574 -14.29 2.85 -6.07
N GLY A 575 -13.07 3.35 -5.88
CA GLY A 575 -11.86 2.53 -5.89
C GLY A 575 -11.90 1.34 -4.93
N PRO A 576 -12.19 1.53 -3.63
CA PRO A 576 -12.32 0.43 -2.67
C PRO A 576 -13.42 -0.57 -3.05
N LEU A 577 -14.56 -0.10 -3.58
CA LEU A 577 -15.67 -0.96 -4.01
C LEU A 577 -15.27 -1.84 -5.18
N LEU A 578 -14.64 -1.26 -6.22
CA LEU A 578 -14.15 -1.97 -7.39
C LEU A 578 -13.12 -3.04 -6.99
N THR A 579 -12.19 -2.69 -6.09
CA THR A 579 -11.19 -3.63 -5.60
C THR A 579 -11.83 -4.84 -4.92
N GLN A 580 -12.77 -4.63 -4.01
CA GLN A 580 -13.45 -5.73 -3.31
C GLN A 580 -14.29 -6.57 -4.27
N PHE A 581 -14.99 -5.93 -5.19
CA PHE A 581 -15.78 -6.59 -6.22
C PHE A 581 -14.92 -7.48 -7.13
N GLU A 582 -13.79 -6.98 -7.65
CA GLU A 582 -12.86 -7.78 -8.47
C GLU A 582 -12.34 -9.01 -7.71
N LEU A 583 -11.97 -8.83 -6.43
CA LEU A 583 -11.51 -9.92 -5.57
C LEU A 583 -12.60 -10.95 -5.27
N ASN A 584 -13.87 -10.55 -5.18
CA ASN A 584 -15.00 -11.46 -5.00
C ASN A 584 -15.29 -12.24 -6.29
N LEU A 585 -15.30 -11.56 -7.44
CA LEU A 585 -15.52 -12.18 -8.74
C LEU A 585 -14.50 -13.27 -9.05
N ALA A 586 -13.26 -13.13 -8.60
CA ALA A 586 -12.22 -14.12 -8.80
C ALA A 586 -12.64 -15.53 -8.33
N ARG A 587 -13.34 -15.62 -7.19
CA ARG A 587 -13.85 -16.89 -6.65
C ARG A 587 -14.93 -17.51 -7.52
N ILE A 588 -15.80 -16.68 -8.10
CA ILE A 588 -16.87 -17.14 -9.00
C ILE A 588 -16.28 -17.54 -10.37
N TYR A 589 -15.31 -16.77 -10.84
CA TYR A 589 -14.65 -17.02 -12.13
C TYR A 589 -14.08 -18.42 -12.23
N VAL A 590 -13.39 -18.90 -11.18
CA VAL A 590 -12.70 -20.19 -11.20
C VAL A 590 -13.59 -21.40 -10.94
N LEU A 591 -14.88 -21.23 -10.63
CA LEU A 591 -15.81 -22.33 -10.52
C LEU A 591 -15.93 -23.04 -11.87
N ASN A 592 -15.58 -24.32 -11.93
CA ASN A 592 -15.63 -25.14 -13.14
C ASN A 592 -16.96 -25.93 -13.20
N PRO A 593 -18.00 -25.49 -13.94
CA PRO A 593 -19.28 -26.15 -13.99
C PRO A 593 -19.18 -27.50 -14.73
N LYS A 594 -19.67 -28.57 -14.12
CA LYS A 594 -19.69 -29.91 -14.72
C LYS A 594 -21.04 -30.27 -15.33
N THR A 595 -22.09 -29.60 -14.88
CA THR A 595 -23.46 -29.82 -15.33
C THR A 595 -24.08 -28.50 -15.80
N LYS A 596 -25.20 -28.58 -16.54
CA LYS A 596 -26.01 -27.39 -16.88
C LYS A 596 -26.52 -26.67 -15.62
N GLU A 597 -26.81 -27.42 -14.56
CA GLU A 597 -27.24 -26.86 -13.30
C GLU A 597 -26.11 -26.07 -12.61
N ASP A 598 -24.87 -26.59 -12.62
CA ASP A 598 -23.70 -25.88 -12.10
C ASP A 598 -23.44 -24.60 -12.90
N ALA A 599 -23.58 -24.65 -14.24
CA ALA A 599 -23.41 -23.47 -15.08
C ALA A 599 -24.48 -22.39 -14.78
N PHE A 600 -25.74 -22.82 -14.60
CA PHE A 600 -26.83 -21.96 -14.18
C PHE A 600 -26.54 -21.33 -12.82
N ASN A 601 -26.16 -22.14 -11.82
CA ASN A 601 -25.85 -21.66 -10.47
C ASN A 601 -24.66 -20.68 -10.47
N LYS A 602 -23.63 -20.95 -11.28
CA LYS A 602 -22.50 -20.00 -11.46
C LYS A 602 -22.98 -18.65 -12.03
N SER A 603 -23.86 -18.66 -13.02
CA SER A 603 -24.45 -17.43 -13.59
C SER A 603 -25.29 -16.67 -12.56
N ILE A 604 -26.07 -17.36 -11.73
CA ILE A 604 -26.82 -16.75 -10.64
C ILE A 604 -25.90 -16.09 -9.60
N LEU A 605 -24.82 -16.76 -9.21
CA LEU A 605 -23.84 -16.19 -8.29
C LEU A 605 -23.18 -14.93 -8.87
N TRP A 606 -22.83 -14.98 -10.17
CA TRP A 606 -22.24 -13.85 -10.88
C TRP A 606 -23.21 -12.65 -10.95
N ILE A 607 -24.48 -12.88 -11.27
CA ILE A 607 -25.50 -11.82 -11.31
C ILE A 607 -25.72 -11.22 -9.92
N LYS A 608 -25.79 -12.04 -8.86
CA LYS A 608 -25.94 -11.56 -7.48
C LYS A 608 -24.81 -10.66 -7.05
N GLU A 609 -23.57 -11.06 -7.31
CA GLU A 609 -22.38 -10.28 -6.97
C GLU A 609 -22.38 -8.91 -7.68
N HIS A 610 -22.83 -8.88 -8.95
CA HIS A 610 -22.96 -7.64 -9.70
C HIS A 610 -24.08 -6.74 -9.17
N LEU A 611 -25.24 -7.30 -8.82
CA LEU A 611 -26.35 -6.53 -8.24
C LEU A 611 -25.96 -5.93 -6.90
N GLU A 612 -25.25 -6.68 -6.05
CA GLU A 612 -24.75 -6.18 -4.77
C GLU A 612 -23.73 -5.05 -4.99
N PHE A 613 -22.81 -5.22 -5.90
CA PHE A 613 -21.86 -4.18 -6.29
C PHE A 613 -22.56 -2.92 -6.82
N MET A 614 -23.56 -3.06 -7.69
CA MET A 614 -24.31 -1.93 -8.24
C MET A 614 -25.08 -1.17 -7.15
N GLU A 615 -25.67 -1.89 -6.18
CA GLU A 615 -26.36 -1.29 -5.05
C GLU A 615 -25.39 -0.47 -4.19
N LEU A 616 -24.19 -1.01 -3.91
CA LEU A 616 -23.14 -0.29 -3.19
C LEU A 616 -22.67 0.95 -3.94
N VAL A 617 -22.44 0.86 -5.25
CA VAL A 617 -22.04 1.99 -6.10
C VAL A 617 -23.07 3.12 -6.02
N TYR A 618 -24.36 2.80 -6.24
CA TYR A 618 -25.43 3.78 -6.13
C TYR A 618 -25.49 4.44 -4.75
N GLY A 619 -25.47 3.63 -3.68
CA GLY A 619 -25.53 4.10 -2.30
C GLY A 619 -24.37 5.03 -1.93
N HIS A 620 -23.15 4.68 -2.32
CA HIS A 620 -21.97 5.48 -1.96
C HIS A 620 -21.86 6.77 -2.79
N ILE A 621 -22.23 6.78 -4.09
CA ILE A 621 -22.30 8.02 -4.86
C ILE A 621 -23.39 8.94 -4.31
N LYS A 622 -24.52 8.41 -3.86
CA LYS A 622 -25.58 9.19 -3.20
C LYS A 622 -25.10 9.75 -1.86
N ALA A 623 -24.36 8.97 -1.10
CA ALA A 623 -23.72 9.45 0.14
C ALA A 623 -22.72 10.58 -0.14
N GLN A 624 -21.90 10.47 -1.20
CA GLN A 624 -20.97 11.54 -1.60
C GLN A 624 -21.73 12.82 -1.99
N GLU A 625 -22.83 12.73 -2.76
CA GLU A 625 -23.68 13.87 -3.08
C GLU A 625 -24.13 14.61 -1.81
N ASN A 626 -24.71 13.86 -0.86
CA ASN A 626 -25.20 14.43 0.40
C ASN A 626 -24.08 15.06 1.23
N ALA A 627 -22.94 14.40 1.29
CA ALA A 627 -21.74 14.87 1.97
C ALA A 627 -21.23 16.20 1.38
N LEU A 628 -21.17 16.32 0.06
CA LEU A 628 -20.75 17.54 -0.63
C LEU A 628 -21.73 18.69 -0.37
N ILE A 629 -23.04 18.45 -0.46
CA ILE A 629 -24.08 19.45 -0.20
C ILE A 629 -23.97 19.98 1.24
N LYS A 630 -23.73 19.10 2.21
CA LYS A 630 -23.59 19.49 3.61
C LYS A 630 -22.30 20.27 3.88
N ASN A 631 -21.20 19.80 3.36
CA ASN A 631 -19.88 20.31 3.71
C ASN A 631 -19.38 21.47 2.84
N ILE A 632 -20.11 21.85 1.78
CA ILE A 632 -19.84 23.06 0.99
C ILE A 632 -20.21 24.36 1.73
N LEU A 633 -21.06 24.29 2.76
CA LEU A 633 -21.59 25.46 3.47
C LEU A 633 -20.51 26.43 4.00
N PRO A 634 -19.42 26.00 4.66
CA PRO A 634 -18.36 26.92 5.10
C PRO A 634 -17.71 27.68 3.95
N LEU A 635 -17.62 27.07 2.77
CA LEU A 635 -17.10 27.71 1.57
C LEU A 635 -18.09 28.77 1.02
N GLU A 636 -19.38 28.51 1.06
CA GLU A 636 -20.43 29.47 0.71
C GLU A 636 -20.45 30.67 1.67
N GLU A 637 -20.32 30.41 2.97
CA GLU A 637 -20.22 31.46 3.99
C GLU A 637 -19.00 32.35 3.74
N LYS A 638 -17.85 31.75 3.43
CA LYS A 638 -16.62 32.48 3.12
C LYS A 638 -16.74 33.32 1.84
N LEU A 639 -17.42 32.83 0.82
CA LEU A 639 -17.69 33.58 -0.42
C LEU A 639 -18.63 34.75 -0.16
N LYS A 640 -19.68 34.60 0.68
CA LYS A 640 -20.57 35.70 1.09
C LYS A 640 -19.82 36.75 1.89
N GLU A 641 -19.00 36.37 2.87
CA GLU A 641 -18.12 37.27 3.63
C GLU A 641 -17.24 38.09 2.69
N ARG A 642 -16.77 37.51 1.59
CA ARG A 642 -15.95 38.17 0.55
C ARG A 642 -16.76 38.92 -0.49
N LYS A 643 -18.09 39.01 -0.38
CA LYS A 643 -19.03 39.67 -1.32
C LYS A 643 -18.96 39.09 -2.74
N LEU A 644 -18.86 37.77 -2.84
CA LEU A 644 -18.76 37.03 -4.10
C LEU A 644 -20.06 36.29 -4.47
N ASP A 645 -21.20 36.65 -3.88
CA ASP A 645 -22.51 36.00 -4.05
C ASP A 645 -22.95 35.90 -5.51
N LYS A 646 -22.78 36.99 -6.28
CA LYS A 646 -23.16 36.99 -7.70
C LYS A 646 -22.45 35.93 -8.53
N TRP A 647 -21.20 35.58 -8.16
CA TRP A 647 -20.45 34.52 -8.82
C TRP A 647 -20.92 33.14 -8.41
N MET A 648 -21.29 32.98 -7.14
CA MET A 648 -21.91 31.76 -6.63
C MET A 648 -23.20 31.43 -7.38
N GLU A 649 -24.10 32.40 -7.54
CA GLU A 649 -25.36 32.22 -8.29
C GLU A 649 -25.14 31.81 -9.74
N ARG A 650 -24.10 32.37 -10.40
CA ARG A 650 -23.74 31.96 -11.77
C ARG A 650 -23.28 30.51 -11.87
N VAL A 651 -22.60 29.99 -10.85
CA VAL A 651 -22.17 28.60 -10.82
C VAL A 651 -23.36 27.65 -10.63
N ARG A 652 -24.38 28.06 -9.87
CA ARG A 652 -25.61 27.30 -9.61
C ARG A 652 -26.53 27.18 -10.82
N ARG A 653 -26.48 28.14 -11.73
CA ARG A 653 -27.19 28.12 -13.03
C ARG A 653 -26.49 27.19 -14.03
#